data_3d07bf6dc7670896b635019a0c482ea1
#
_entry.id   3d07bf6dc7670896b635019a0c482ea1
#
_cell.length_a   1.000
_cell.length_b   1.000
_cell.length_c   1.000
_cell.angle_alpha   90.00
_cell.angle_beta   90.00
_cell.angle_gamma   90.00
#
_symmetry.space_group_name_H-M   'P 1'
#
loop_
_entity.id
_entity.type
_entity.pdbx_description
1 polymer ?
#
loop_
_entity_poly.entity_id
_entity_poly.type
_entity_poly.pdbx_seq_one_letter_code
_entity_poly.pdbx_strand_id
1 'polypeptide(L)'
;MAKKQQEIYGNSSISMLKGEDRVRKRPAVIFGSDDLEGCKHAVFEILSNAIDEAREGYGDTIIVTRYQDLSVEVEDFGRGCPVDYNEKEKRYNWELVFCEMYAGGKYGENGENYEYSLGLNGLGSCATQYASEFFDATIRRDGYRYDLHFEKGRNVGGLKKEAADRKKTGSTFHWKPDKEVFTDINIPVEYFRDVLRRQAVVNRGITFRFRNQVGGKFETEEFCYTDGIRQYVEELVGDNAFTMPTYWETERRGRDAENRPEMKLKITASFCFSKQVAHIEFYHNSSWLEYGGSPDKALRSGFTAAFDKYLRDNNKYTKNESKIIFQDIQDSLVMVTNCFSTIGCFENQTKKSVNSRFTQDAMTAFFKEQLQVWFIENKQEADRAADQILVNKRARESAEKTKSNVKKKLSGSVDISNRVQKFVDCRSKDPSVRELYIVEGDSALGSVKMGRDAEFQGIMPVRGKILNCLKADYSKIFASPIITDLIKVLGCGVEVQGKRAKDLNSFDISSLRWNKVVICTDADVDGFQIRTLILTMLYRLCPTLIRDGYVYIAESPLFEINCKDKTWFAYNEQEKVKILKDLEGKKVTIQRSKGLGENDPAMMWMTTMNPETRRLIKVMPEDAERTAHYFNVLLGDGLQERKNFIAENGSRYLELADIS
;
A
#
# COMPACT_ATOMS: atom_id res chain seq x y z
N MET A 1 24.75 -19.84 -37.73
CA MET A 1 24.35 -20.02 -36.31
C MET A 1 25.63 -20.07 -35.47
N ALA A 2 25.96 -18.98 -34.78
CA ALA A 2 27.10 -18.93 -33.90
C ALA A 2 26.76 -19.66 -32.59
N LYS A 3 27.52 -20.68 -32.24
CA LYS A 3 27.46 -21.33 -30.93
C LYS A 3 27.81 -20.29 -29.85
N LYS A 4 26.87 -19.91 -28.98
CA LYS A 4 27.19 -19.31 -27.71
C LYS A 4 28.12 -20.24 -26.94
N GLN A 5 29.37 -19.84 -26.76
CA GLN A 5 30.26 -20.45 -25.77
C GLN A 5 29.58 -20.30 -24.40
N GLN A 6 29.23 -21.43 -23.78
CA GLN A 6 28.89 -21.43 -22.35
C GLN A 6 30.16 -21.06 -21.60
N GLU A 7 30.14 -19.86 -20.98
CA GLU A 7 31.17 -19.50 -20.00
C GLU A 7 31.11 -20.53 -18.86
N ILE A 8 32.18 -21.27 -18.72
CA ILE A 8 32.34 -22.25 -17.62
C ILE A 8 32.48 -21.47 -16.32
N TYR A 9 31.58 -21.67 -15.38
CA TYR A 9 31.66 -21.10 -14.03
C TYR A 9 32.91 -21.62 -13.32
N GLY A 10 33.95 -20.80 -13.26
CA GLY A 10 35.24 -21.14 -12.70
C GLY A 10 35.80 -20.01 -11.81
N ASN A 11 37.00 -20.16 -11.27
CA ASN A 11 37.63 -19.19 -10.37
C ASN A 11 37.71 -17.77 -10.96
N SER A 12 37.85 -17.64 -12.27
CA SER A 12 37.91 -16.36 -13.00
C SER A 12 36.54 -15.69 -13.16
N SER A 13 35.42 -16.40 -12.93
CA SER A 13 34.07 -15.84 -13.04
C SER A 13 33.64 -15.05 -11.78
N ILE A 14 34.39 -15.15 -10.68
CA ILE A 14 34.11 -14.41 -9.45
C ILE A 14 34.76 -13.02 -9.55
N SER A 15 33.92 -11.97 -9.51
CA SER A 15 34.37 -10.56 -9.51
C SER A 15 33.70 -9.78 -8.40
N MET A 16 34.42 -8.80 -7.86
CA MET A 16 33.90 -7.89 -6.84
C MET A 16 33.44 -6.58 -7.49
N LEU A 17 32.22 -6.16 -7.18
CA LEU A 17 31.75 -4.83 -7.55
C LEU A 17 32.52 -3.76 -6.75
N LYS A 18 32.98 -2.71 -7.42
CA LYS A 18 33.80 -1.62 -6.83
C LYS A 18 33.12 -0.27 -7.11
N GLY A 19 33.39 0.70 -6.21
CA GLY A 19 32.91 2.07 -6.35
C GLY A 19 31.37 2.12 -6.58
N GLU A 20 30.97 2.93 -7.54
CA GLU A 20 29.58 3.18 -7.92
C GLU A 20 28.81 1.92 -8.36
N ASP A 21 29.49 0.94 -8.95
CA ASP A 21 28.86 -0.31 -9.39
C ASP A 21 28.20 -1.10 -8.26
N ARG A 22 28.64 -0.93 -7.01
CA ARG A 22 28.04 -1.58 -5.83
C ARG A 22 26.57 -1.19 -5.66
N VAL A 23 26.23 0.06 -5.98
CA VAL A 23 24.88 0.60 -5.86
C VAL A 23 24.15 0.53 -7.20
N ARG A 24 24.78 1.02 -8.28
CA ARG A 24 24.16 1.13 -9.60
C ARG A 24 23.67 -0.20 -10.16
N LYS A 25 24.41 -1.30 -9.91
CA LYS A 25 24.03 -2.66 -10.35
C LYS A 25 23.12 -3.42 -9.37
N ARG A 26 23.00 -2.94 -8.13
CA ARG A 26 22.23 -3.60 -7.06
C ARG A 26 21.53 -2.59 -6.14
N PRO A 27 20.73 -1.64 -6.68
CA PRO A 27 20.10 -0.59 -5.89
C PRO A 27 19.16 -1.15 -4.81
N ALA A 28 18.44 -2.22 -5.09
CA ALA A 28 17.49 -2.84 -4.16
C ALA A 28 18.15 -3.33 -2.84
N VAL A 29 19.44 -3.67 -2.86
CA VAL A 29 20.17 -4.07 -1.63
C VAL A 29 20.29 -2.91 -0.63
N ILE A 30 20.42 -1.67 -1.13
CA ILE A 30 20.60 -0.48 -0.31
C ILE A 30 19.28 0.24 -0.06
N PHE A 31 18.51 0.46 -1.12
CA PHE A 31 17.27 1.25 -1.07
C PHE A 31 15.99 0.42 -0.88
N GLY A 32 16.12 -0.93 -0.82
CA GLY A 32 14.99 -1.84 -0.67
C GLY A 32 14.28 -2.21 -1.98
N SER A 33 14.39 -1.38 -3.01
CA SER A 33 13.91 -1.65 -4.37
C SER A 33 14.68 -0.83 -5.41
N ASP A 34 14.46 -1.10 -6.69
CA ASP A 34 14.97 -0.36 -7.84
C ASP A 34 13.87 0.42 -8.57
N ASP A 35 12.72 0.55 -7.94
CA ASP A 35 11.58 1.31 -8.42
C ASP A 35 11.44 2.68 -7.73
N LEU A 36 10.25 3.28 -7.82
CA LEU A 36 9.93 4.56 -7.18
C LEU A 36 10.14 4.55 -5.65
N GLU A 37 9.90 3.42 -4.98
CA GLU A 37 10.11 3.31 -3.52
C GLU A 37 11.60 3.41 -3.15
N GLY A 38 12.48 2.79 -3.94
CA GLY A 38 13.93 2.96 -3.77
C GLY A 38 14.37 4.40 -4.00
N CYS A 39 13.82 5.07 -5.01
CA CYS A 39 14.07 6.47 -5.29
C CYS A 39 13.62 7.39 -4.13
N LYS A 40 12.44 7.15 -3.55
CA LYS A 40 11.94 7.83 -2.36
C LYS A 40 12.86 7.62 -1.15
N HIS A 41 13.39 6.40 -0.98
CA HIS A 41 14.31 6.10 0.12
C HIS A 41 15.61 6.91 0.01
N ALA A 42 16.14 7.12 -1.19
CA ALA A 42 17.31 7.95 -1.42
C ALA A 42 17.10 9.41 -0.94
N VAL A 43 15.90 9.98 -1.14
CA VAL A 43 15.54 11.30 -0.59
C VAL A 43 15.57 11.29 0.92
N PHE A 44 15.00 10.26 1.54
CA PHE A 44 14.95 10.15 3.00
C PHE A 44 16.34 9.99 3.63
N GLU A 45 17.28 9.32 2.96
CA GLU A 45 18.67 9.17 3.44
C GLU A 45 19.41 10.52 3.50
N ILE A 46 19.23 11.42 2.52
CA ILE A 46 19.80 12.77 2.58
C ILE A 46 19.10 13.64 3.62
N LEU A 47 17.76 13.60 3.65
CA LEU A 47 16.94 14.34 4.60
C LEU A 47 17.29 13.97 6.06
N SER A 48 17.53 12.69 6.33
CA SER A 48 17.86 12.20 7.68
C SER A 48 19.16 12.80 8.25
N ASN A 49 20.13 13.13 7.40
CA ASN A 49 21.35 13.80 7.84
C ASN A 49 21.09 15.25 8.27
N ALA A 50 20.24 15.97 7.54
CA ALA A 50 19.81 17.33 7.90
C ALA A 50 19.00 17.34 9.23
N ILE A 51 18.14 16.33 9.42
CA ILE A 51 17.39 16.16 10.66
C ILE A 51 18.30 15.89 11.84
N ASP A 52 19.32 15.05 11.68
CA ASP A 52 20.28 14.76 12.75
C ASP A 52 21.04 16.04 13.20
N GLU A 53 21.46 16.91 12.28
CA GLU A 53 22.08 18.19 12.62
C GLU A 53 21.12 19.12 13.36
N ALA A 54 19.90 19.26 12.89
CA ALA A 54 18.89 20.10 13.52
C ALA A 54 18.52 19.62 14.95
N ARG A 55 18.47 18.29 15.15
CA ARG A 55 18.20 17.69 16.48
C ARG A 55 19.33 17.91 17.48
N GLU A 56 20.56 18.01 17.02
CA GLU A 56 21.71 18.39 17.85
C GLU A 56 21.73 19.89 18.17
N GLY A 57 20.72 20.64 17.73
CA GLY A 57 20.59 22.10 17.97
C GLY A 57 21.34 22.97 16.97
N TYR A 58 21.79 22.39 15.84
CA TYR A 58 22.45 23.13 14.78
C TYR A 58 21.51 23.38 13.61
N GLY A 59 20.88 24.58 13.64
CA GLY A 59 19.80 24.93 12.72
C GLY A 59 18.43 24.44 13.21
N ASP A 60 17.37 25.08 12.75
CA ASP A 60 15.98 24.80 13.09
C ASP A 60 15.08 24.70 11.86
N THR A 61 15.68 24.88 10.69
CA THR A 61 14.95 24.89 9.40
C THR A 61 15.65 23.98 8.42
N ILE A 62 14.86 23.16 7.71
CA ILE A 62 15.31 22.30 6.62
C ILE A 62 14.45 22.63 5.41
N ILE A 63 15.09 22.90 4.26
CA ILE A 63 14.38 23.21 3.02
C ILE A 63 14.54 22.02 2.07
N VAL A 64 13.43 21.52 1.54
CA VAL A 64 13.40 20.48 0.53
C VAL A 64 12.76 21.04 -0.73
N THR A 65 13.49 21.02 -1.84
CA THR A 65 13.01 21.52 -3.13
C THR A 65 12.89 20.38 -4.12
N ARG A 66 11.72 20.26 -4.74
CA ARG A 66 11.49 19.40 -5.90
C ARG A 66 11.44 20.27 -7.15
N TYR A 67 12.34 20.01 -8.06
CA TYR A 67 12.40 20.73 -9.33
C TYR A 67 11.56 20.06 -10.41
N GLN A 68 11.22 20.84 -11.43
CA GLN A 68 10.40 20.36 -12.56
C GLN A 68 11.12 19.31 -13.43
N ASP A 69 12.44 19.30 -13.42
CA ASP A 69 13.27 18.30 -14.11
C ASP A 69 13.43 16.98 -13.32
N LEU A 70 12.70 16.84 -12.21
CA LEU A 70 12.69 15.73 -11.26
C LEU A 70 13.95 15.64 -10.39
N SER A 71 14.81 16.67 -10.39
CA SER A 71 15.87 16.79 -9.40
C SER A 71 15.30 17.21 -8.03
N VAL A 72 16.04 16.89 -6.98
CA VAL A 72 15.68 17.18 -5.59
C VAL A 72 16.85 17.88 -4.91
N GLU A 73 16.53 18.86 -4.07
CA GLU A 73 17.51 19.56 -3.25
C GLU A 73 17.10 19.52 -1.79
N VAL A 74 18.07 19.27 -0.91
CA VAL A 74 17.90 19.39 0.55
C VAL A 74 18.96 20.36 1.07
N GLU A 75 18.51 21.40 1.75
CA GLU A 75 19.35 22.42 2.38
C GLU A 75 19.12 22.43 3.89
N ASP A 76 20.19 22.32 4.66
CA ASP A 76 20.23 22.52 6.09
C ASP A 76 21.09 23.73 6.48
N PHE A 77 20.88 24.24 7.68
CA PHE A 77 21.62 25.34 8.29
C PHE A 77 22.41 24.87 9.50
N GLY A 78 22.86 23.61 9.47
CA GLY A 78 23.70 22.99 10.49
C GLY A 78 25.15 23.46 10.45
N ARG A 79 26.06 22.65 10.98
CA ARG A 79 27.50 22.95 11.02
C ARG A 79 28.21 22.82 9.66
N GLY A 80 27.54 22.21 8.70
CA GLY A 80 28.12 21.79 7.42
C GLY A 80 28.94 20.48 7.52
N CYS A 81 28.79 19.60 6.55
CA CYS A 81 29.50 18.33 6.47
C CYS A 81 31.04 18.55 6.47
N PRO A 82 31.84 17.84 7.27
CA PRO A 82 33.28 17.94 7.19
C PRO A 82 33.78 17.31 5.86
N VAL A 83 34.54 18.07 5.08
CA VAL A 83 35.00 17.66 3.74
C VAL A 83 36.52 17.81 3.54
N ASP A 84 37.22 18.55 4.42
CA ASP A 84 38.64 18.77 4.36
C ASP A 84 39.47 17.50 4.63
N TYR A 85 40.80 17.64 4.51
CA TYR A 85 41.73 16.54 4.68
C TYR A 85 41.69 15.96 6.09
N ASN A 86 41.66 14.63 6.17
CA ASN A 86 41.69 13.85 7.40
C ASN A 86 43.05 13.23 7.63
N GLU A 87 43.79 13.75 8.60
CA GLU A 87 45.16 13.30 8.93
C GLU A 87 45.21 11.83 9.39
N LYS A 88 44.13 11.35 10.04
CA LYS A 88 44.01 9.97 10.52
C LYS A 88 43.84 8.99 9.37
N GLU A 89 42.96 9.31 8.46
CA GLU A 89 42.61 8.46 7.30
C GLU A 89 43.52 8.73 6.10
N LYS A 90 44.35 9.77 6.14
CA LYS A 90 45.28 10.22 5.08
C LYS A 90 44.61 10.47 3.72
N ARG A 91 43.40 10.97 3.76
CA ARG A 91 42.59 11.33 2.59
C ARG A 91 41.57 12.41 2.95
N TYR A 92 40.90 12.96 1.96
CA TYR A 92 39.86 13.95 2.22
C TYR A 92 38.59 13.31 2.77
N ASN A 93 37.94 13.98 3.72
CA ASN A 93 36.67 13.52 4.29
C ASN A 93 35.56 13.41 3.24
N TRP A 94 35.54 14.28 2.21
CA TRP A 94 34.56 14.15 1.15
C TRP A 94 34.65 12.81 0.39
N GLU A 95 35.85 12.26 0.22
CA GLU A 95 36.04 10.94 -0.39
C GLU A 95 35.46 9.84 0.49
N LEU A 96 35.57 9.99 1.82
CA LEU A 96 34.99 9.06 2.77
C LEU A 96 33.46 9.15 2.76
N VAL A 97 32.91 10.37 2.83
CA VAL A 97 31.46 10.60 2.96
C VAL A 97 30.68 10.26 1.67
N PHE A 98 31.26 10.61 0.51
CA PHE A 98 30.54 10.48 -0.77
C PHE A 98 31.01 9.33 -1.65
N CYS A 99 32.20 8.75 -1.41
CA CYS A 99 32.78 7.72 -2.27
C CYS A 99 33.04 6.38 -1.56
N GLU A 100 32.89 6.33 -0.23
CA GLU A 100 33.08 5.09 0.52
C GLU A 100 31.80 4.70 1.29
N MET A 101 31.40 3.45 1.13
CA MET A 101 30.31 2.88 1.89
C MET A 101 30.81 2.49 3.29
N TYR A 102 29.96 2.65 4.29
CA TYR A 102 30.30 2.40 5.70
C TYR A 102 31.34 3.35 6.27
N ALA A 103 31.45 4.56 5.74
CA ALA A 103 32.25 5.64 6.28
C ALA A 103 31.34 6.74 6.86
N GLY A 104 31.66 7.22 8.07
CA GLY A 104 30.87 8.28 8.70
C GLY A 104 31.44 8.70 10.05
N GLY A 105 31.11 9.92 10.46
CA GLY A 105 31.56 10.51 11.73
C GLY A 105 30.75 10.10 12.97
N LYS A 106 29.76 9.23 12.84
CA LYS A 106 28.83 8.85 13.91
C LYS A 106 29.18 7.51 14.59
N TYR A 107 30.36 6.92 14.29
CA TYR A 107 30.83 5.61 14.82
C TYR A 107 31.71 5.70 16.08
N GLY A 108 32.00 6.90 16.60
CA GLY A 108 33.00 7.08 17.65
C GLY A 108 32.58 6.55 19.03
N GLU A 109 33.58 6.03 19.80
CA GLU A 109 33.43 5.66 21.22
C GLU A 109 33.05 6.85 22.13
N ASN A 110 33.13 8.08 21.63
CA ASN A 110 32.68 9.30 22.30
C ASN A 110 31.24 9.62 21.96
N GLY A 111 30.32 8.70 22.28
CA GLY A 111 28.89 8.75 21.95
C GLY A 111 28.06 9.84 22.63
N GLU A 112 28.64 10.95 23.06
CA GLU A 112 27.93 12.11 23.62
C GLU A 112 27.25 12.97 22.56
N ASN A 113 27.72 12.92 21.29
CA ASN A 113 27.10 13.58 20.15
C ASN A 113 26.39 12.56 19.26
N TYR A 114 25.17 12.85 18.85
CA TYR A 114 24.30 11.96 18.01
C TYR A 114 23.73 10.73 18.73
N GLU A 115 23.37 10.89 20.00
CA GLU A 115 22.84 9.81 20.85
C GLU A 115 21.66 9.03 20.18
N TYR A 116 20.87 9.67 19.32
CA TYR A 116 19.68 9.09 18.68
C TYR A 116 19.66 9.30 17.16
N SER A 117 20.80 9.18 16.49
CA SER A 117 20.93 9.46 15.06
C SER A 117 20.10 8.54 14.16
N LEU A 118 19.59 9.11 13.06
CA LEU A 118 18.96 8.39 11.95
C LEU A 118 20.00 7.77 11.00
N GLY A 119 21.08 8.52 10.70
CA GLY A 119 22.11 8.17 9.73
C GLY A 119 23.27 7.36 10.35
N LEU A 120 23.00 6.18 10.93
CA LEU A 120 24.00 5.37 11.64
C LEU A 120 24.92 4.55 10.75
N ASN A 121 24.53 4.21 9.52
CA ASN A 121 25.22 3.18 8.74
C ASN A 121 26.30 3.73 7.80
N GLY A 122 26.47 5.06 7.65
CA GLY A 122 27.43 5.67 6.73
C GLY A 122 27.23 5.25 5.28
N LEU A 123 25.99 5.07 4.86
CA LEU A 123 25.62 4.60 3.51
C LEU A 123 24.89 5.66 2.71
N GLY A 124 24.02 6.46 3.34
CA GLY A 124 23.00 7.25 2.68
C GLY A 124 23.55 8.24 1.65
N SER A 125 24.52 9.10 2.04
CA SER A 125 25.07 10.10 1.13
C SER A 125 25.84 9.48 -0.03
N CYS A 126 26.68 8.47 0.25
CA CYS A 126 27.45 7.75 -0.76
C CYS A 126 26.53 6.99 -1.73
N ALA A 127 25.53 6.27 -1.21
CA ALA A 127 24.62 5.51 -2.03
C ALA A 127 23.74 6.40 -2.91
N THR A 128 23.19 7.50 -2.36
CA THR A 128 22.39 8.46 -3.14
C THR A 128 23.21 9.11 -4.23
N GLN A 129 24.45 9.52 -3.93
CA GLN A 129 25.38 10.08 -4.91
C GLN A 129 25.65 9.07 -6.03
N TYR A 130 25.92 7.79 -5.72
CA TYR A 130 26.15 6.74 -6.72
C TYR A 130 24.91 6.43 -7.59
N ALA A 131 23.71 6.60 -7.04
CA ALA A 131 22.46 6.33 -7.72
C ALA A 131 21.91 7.53 -8.53
N SER A 132 22.69 8.61 -8.63
CA SER A 132 22.27 9.85 -9.26
C SER A 132 22.88 10.06 -10.66
N GLU A 133 22.15 10.74 -11.54
CA GLU A 133 22.63 11.25 -12.82
C GLU A 133 23.70 12.32 -12.56
N PHE A 134 23.38 13.28 -11.67
CA PHE A 134 24.34 14.20 -11.08
C PHE A 134 24.06 14.38 -9.58
N PHE A 135 25.08 14.78 -8.83
CA PHE A 135 24.99 15.11 -7.42
C PHE A 135 25.93 16.26 -7.10
N ASP A 136 25.37 17.38 -6.66
CA ASP A 136 26.07 18.58 -6.24
C ASP A 136 26.04 18.70 -4.72
N ALA A 137 27.19 18.96 -4.10
CA ALA A 137 27.28 19.25 -2.69
C ALA A 137 27.92 20.63 -2.49
N THR A 138 27.17 21.58 -1.95
CA THR A 138 27.63 22.87 -1.50
C THR A 138 27.65 22.91 0.03
N ILE A 139 28.81 23.07 0.62
CA ILE A 139 28.97 23.02 2.08
C ILE A 139 29.61 24.32 2.56
N ARG A 140 29.03 24.92 3.59
CA ARG A 140 29.53 26.13 4.25
C ARG A 140 29.96 25.78 5.67
N ARG A 141 31.28 25.87 5.92
CA ARG A 141 31.88 25.48 7.20
C ARG A 141 33.17 26.26 7.47
N ASP A 142 33.37 26.66 8.69
CA ASP A 142 34.63 27.28 9.19
C ASP A 142 35.08 28.53 8.41
N GLY A 143 34.12 29.26 7.78
CA GLY A 143 34.41 30.45 6.97
C GLY A 143 34.79 30.14 5.53
N TYR A 144 34.53 28.95 5.07
CA TYR A 144 34.73 28.52 3.68
C TYR A 144 33.43 27.96 3.09
N ARG A 145 33.34 28.08 1.76
CA ARG A 145 32.39 27.36 0.92
C ARG A 145 33.17 26.31 0.16
N TYR A 146 32.65 25.11 0.18
CA TYR A 146 33.15 23.96 -0.54
C TYR A 146 32.12 23.49 -1.54
N ASP A 147 32.53 23.29 -2.80
CA ASP A 147 31.66 22.78 -3.85
C ASP A 147 32.26 21.50 -4.45
N LEU A 148 31.42 20.48 -4.58
CA LEU A 148 31.74 19.19 -5.22
C LEU A 148 30.66 18.87 -6.24
N HIS A 149 31.08 18.36 -7.39
CA HIS A 149 30.19 17.87 -8.44
C HIS A 149 30.49 16.42 -8.78
N PHE A 150 29.45 15.63 -8.92
CA PHE A 150 29.55 14.21 -9.30
C PHE A 150 28.60 13.93 -10.46
N GLU A 151 29.09 13.14 -11.42
CA GLU A 151 28.29 12.60 -12.52
C GLU A 151 28.32 11.08 -12.47
N LYS A 152 27.14 10.44 -12.40
CA LYS A 152 26.97 8.98 -12.36
C LYS A 152 27.91 8.27 -11.37
N GLY A 153 28.10 8.85 -10.20
CA GLY A 153 28.92 8.28 -9.13
C GLY A 153 30.38 8.71 -9.14
N ARG A 154 30.82 9.52 -10.09
CA ARG A 154 32.24 9.93 -10.25
C ARG A 154 32.39 11.40 -10.00
N ASN A 155 33.39 11.77 -9.19
CA ASN A 155 33.70 13.17 -8.96
C ASN A 155 34.27 13.82 -10.23
N VAL A 156 33.77 15.01 -10.55
CA VAL A 156 34.20 15.83 -11.67
C VAL A 156 34.73 17.18 -11.15
N GLY A 157 35.96 17.48 -11.41
CA GLY A 157 36.58 18.77 -11.08
C GLY A 157 37.17 18.89 -9.68
N GLY A 158 37.08 17.86 -8.84
CA GLY A 158 37.66 17.85 -7.48
C GLY A 158 36.92 18.75 -6.50
N LEU A 159 37.49 18.94 -5.31
CA LEU A 159 37.00 19.84 -4.29
C LEU A 159 37.37 21.28 -4.61
N LYS A 160 36.39 22.15 -4.76
CA LYS A 160 36.59 23.60 -4.86
C LYS A 160 36.38 24.21 -3.48
N LYS A 161 37.28 25.12 -3.08
CA LYS A 161 37.26 25.77 -1.76
C LYS A 161 37.41 27.27 -1.94
N GLU A 162 36.47 28.05 -1.45
CA GLU A 162 36.45 29.50 -1.52
C GLU A 162 36.15 30.08 -0.14
N ALA A 163 36.68 31.28 0.15
CA ALA A 163 36.39 31.99 1.38
C ALA A 163 34.94 32.43 1.38
N ALA A 164 34.27 32.27 2.51
CA ALA A 164 32.87 32.61 2.68
C ALA A 164 32.58 33.26 4.05
N ASP A 165 31.36 33.75 4.24
CA ASP A 165 30.93 34.31 5.52
C ASP A 165 30.96 33.23 6.62
N ARG A 166 31.77 33.46 7.64
CA ARG A 166 31.96 32.53 8.77
C ARG A 166 30.67 32.28 9.58
N LYS A 167 29.68 33.19 9.48
CA LYS A 167 28.39 33.06 10.17
C LYS A 167 27.42 32.17 9.41
N LYS A 168 27.66 31.92 8.14
CA LYS A 168 26.79 31.07 7.30
C LYS A 168 27.36 29.66 7.26
N THR A 169 26.69 28.74 7.94
CA THR A 169 27.03 27.33 7.95
C THR A 169 25.88 26.50 7.41
N GLY A 170 26.13 25.26 7.01
CA GLY A 170 25.11 24.32 6.53
C GLY A 170 25.56 23.53 5.31
N SER A 171 24.76 22.61 4.88
CA SER A 171 24.97 21.80 3.68
C SER A 171 23.79 21.90 2.74
N THR A 172 24.04 21.97 1.45
CA THR A 172 23.03 21.90 0.39
C THR A 172 23.43 20.77 -0.54
N PHE A 173 22.54 19.80 -0.70
CA PHE A 173 22.70 18.67 -1.61
C PHE A 173 21.62 18.74 -2.67
N HIS A 174 22.05 18.85 -3.94
CA HIS A 174 21.16 18.89 -5.10
C HIS A 174 21.51 17.75 -6.04
N TRP A 175 20.55 16.88 -6.32
CA TRP A 175 20.79 15.70 -7.16
C TRP A 175 19.59 15.36 -8.01
N LYS A 176 19.86 14.61 -9.07
CA LYS A 176 18.81 14.01 -9.88
C LYS A 176 18.97 12.49 -9.86
N PRO A 177 17.98 11.74 -9.40
CA PRO A 177 18.00 10.27 -9.46
C PRO A 177 18.21 9.79 -10.90
N ASP A 178 19.01 8.74 -11.09
CA ASP A 178 19.34 8.23 -12.42
C ASP A 178 18.32 7.16 -12.88
N LYS A 179 17.76 7.34 -14.08
CA LYS A 179 16.89 6.37 -14.73
C LYS A 179 17.58 5.06 -15.14
N GLU A 180 18.93 5.04 -15.17
CA GLU A 180 19.68 3.80 -15.34
C GLU A 180 19.73 2.95 -14.06
N VAL A 181 19.37 3.54 -12.90
CA VAL A 181 19.39 2.90 -11.59
C VAL A 181 17.97 2.62 -11.10
N PHE A 182 17.07 3.60 -11.27
CA PHE A 182 15.67 3.49 -10.85
C PHE A 182 14.74 3.43 -12.05
N THR A 183 13.80 2.51 -12.03
CA THR A 183 12.81 2.34 -13.10
C THR A 183 11.81 3.51 -13.19
N ASP A 184 11.57 4.20 -12.06
CA ASP A 184 10.80 5.44 -11.99
C ASP A 184 11.46 6.42 -11.01
N ILE A 185 11.63 7.68 -11.46
CA ILE A 185 12.20 8.78 -10.67
C ILE A 185 11.21 9.92 -10.43
N ASN A 186 9.98 9.79 -10.89
CA ASN A 186 8.95 10.82 -10.74
C ASN A 186 8.27 10.74 -9.38
N ILE A 187 8.98 11.16 -8.33
CA ILE A 187 8.46 11.16 -6.97
C ILE A 187 7.26 12.13 -6.89
N PRO A 188 6.07 11.65 -6.47
CA PRO A 188 4.88 12.47 -6.31
C PRO A 188 5.07 13.58 -5.28
N VAL A 189 4.43 14.73 -5.51
CA VAL A 189 4.44 15.87 -4.57
C VAL A 189 3.91 15.47 -3.20
N GLU A 190 2.89 14.63 -3.16
CA GLU A 190 2.26 14.11 -1.95
C GLU A 190 3.24 13.37 -1.04
N TYR A 191 4.19 12.64 -1.62
CA TYR A 191 5.24 11.97 -0.85
C TYR A 191 6.06 12.97 -0.01
N PHE A 192 6.46 14.09 -0.62
CA PHE A 192 7.22 15.13 0.09
C PHE A 192 6.39 15.75 1.21
N ARG A 193 5.12 16.07 0.94
CA ARG A 193 4.19 16.59 1.93
C ARG A 193 4.04 15.65 3.13
N ASP A 194 3.80 14.36 2.85
CA ASP A 194 3.60 13.35 3.88
C ASP A 194 4.87 13.11 4.71
N VAL A 195 6.03 12.97 4.06
CA VAL A 195 7.30 12.74 4.76
C VAL A 195 7.66 13.95 5.60
N LEU A 196 7.60 15.17 5.06
CA LEU A 196 8.00 16.38 5.79
C LEU A 196 7.04 16.68 6.95
N ARG A 197 5.73 16.47 6.77
CA ARG A 197 4.76 16.56 7.87
C ARG A 197 5.11 15.57 8.97
N ARG A 198 5.32 14.29 8.65
CA ARG A 198 5.71 13.26 9.62
C ARG A 198 7.00 13.61 10.35
N GLN A 199 8.00 14.14 9.64
CA GLN A 199 9.24 14.57 10.26
C GLN A 199 9.03 15.77 11.19
N ALA A 200 8.21 16.74 10.82
CA ALA A 200 7.86 17.87 11.66
C ALA A 200 7.15 17.45 12.96
N VAL A 201 6.25 16.47 12.88
CA VAL A 201 5.50 15.92 14.03
C VAL A 201 6.43 15.31 15.08
N VAL A 202 7.46 14.57 14.67
CA VAL A 202 8.33 13.84 15.61
C VAL A 202 9.62 14.58 15.96
N ASN A 203 9.94 15.66 15.25
CA ASN A 203 11.08 16.53 15.53
C ASN A 203 10.56 17.93 15.95
N ARG A 204 10.06 18.01 17.16
CA ARG A 204 9.41 19.18 17.75
C ARG A 204 10.23 20.46 17.53
N GLY A 205 9.59 21.50 16.97
CA GLY A 205 10.17 22.83 16.78
C GLY A 205 11.08 22.97 15.55
N ILE A 206 11.34 21.88 14.80
CA ILE A 206 12.06 21.95 13.53
C ILE A 206 11.05 22.31 12.44
N THR A 207 11.39 23.31 11.62
CA THR A 207 10.59 23.76 10.48
C THR A 207 11.06 23.06 9.21
N PHE A 208 10.15 22.38 8.54
CA PHE A 208 10.38 21.79 7.24
C PHE A 208 9.68 22.62 6.17
N ARG A 209 10.45 23.22 5.26
CA ARG A 209 9.93 24.02 4.16
C ARG A 209 10.02 23.23 2.87
N PHE A 210 8.88 22.92 2.28
CA PHE A 210 8.80 22.26 0.98
C PHE A 210 8.63 23.29 -0.13
N ARG A 211 9.42 23.19 -1.18
CA ARG A 211 9.36 24.04 -2.38
C ARG A 211 9.17 23.15 -3.61
N ASN A 212 8.02 23.26 -4.26
CA ASN A 212 7.72 22.53 -5.49
C ASN A 212 7.77 23.48 -6.70
N GLN A 213 8.59 23.19 -7.67
CA GLN A 213 8.69 24.00 -8.89
C GLN A 213 7.60 23.60 -9.90
N VAL A 214 6.73 24.55 -10.25
CA VAL A 214 5.68 24.41 -11.24
C VAL A 214 5.73 25.60 -12.21
N GLY A 215 5.93 25.33 -13.50
CA GLY A 215 5.94 26.39 -14.53
C GLY A 215 6.94 27.52 -14.26
N GLY A 216 8.10 27.21 -13.71
CA GLY A 216 9.16 28.18 -13.39
C GLY A 216 8.97 28.97 -12.09
N LYS A 217 7.88 28.76 -11.34
CA LYS A 217 7.62 29.32 -10.01
C LYS A 217 7.71 28.25 -8.96
N PHE A 218 7.95 28.67 -7.70
CA PHE A 218 7.96 27.79 -6.56
C PHE A 218 6.69 27.96 -5.72
N GLU A 219 5.95 26.87 -5.53
CA GLU A 219 4.94 26.75 -4.52
C GLU A 219 5.64 26.34 -3.23
N THR A 220 5.36 27.02 -2.11
CA THR A 220 6.03 26.77 -0.84
C THR A 220 5.04 26.44 0.25
N GLU A 221 5.30 25.34 0.98
CA GLU A 221 4.53 24.90 2.13
C GLU A 221 5.49 24.73 3.33
N GLU A 222 5.01 25.01 4.54
CA GLU A 222 5.79 24.84 5.77
C GLU A 222 5.09 23.90 6.74
N PHE A 223 5.87 23.01 7.35
CA PHE A 223 5.43 22.07 8.37
C PHE A 223 6.26 22.31 9.63
N CYS A 224 5.61 22.68 10.73
CA CYS A 224 6.25 22.85 12.03
C CYS A 224 5.24 22.53 13.14
N TYR A 225 5.61 21.63 14.04
CA TYR A 225 4.82 21.24 15.19
C TYR A 225 5.57 21.62 16.47
N THR A 226 5.23 22.79 17.03
CA THR A 226 5.89 23.31 18.23
C THR A 226 5.60 22.48 19.48
N ASP A 227 4.49 21.75 19.51
CA ASP A 227 4.13 20.79 20.56
C ASP A 227 4.19 19.33 20.09
N GLY A 228 4.82 19.09 18.94
CA GLY A 228 5.14 17.76 18.41
C GLY A 228 3.92 16.85 18.24
N ILE A 229 4.05 15.60 18.69
CA ILE A 229 3.01 14.57 18.53
C ILE A 229 1.69 14.91 19.25
N ARG A 230 1.71 15.75 20.26
CA ARG A 230 0.49 16.20 20.95
C ARG A 230 -0.36 17.07 20.03
N GLN A 231 0.24 18.11 19.47
CA GLN A 231 -0.43 19.00 18.52
C GLN A 231 -0.96 18.24 17.31
N TYR A 232 -0.22 17.25 16.84
CA TYR A 232 -0.65 16.41 15.71
C TYR A 232 -1.86 15.54 16.05
N VAL A 233 -1.91 14.93 17.24
CA VAL A 233 -3.09 14.18 17.68
C VAL A 233 -4.31 15.10 17.79
N GLU A 234 -4.15 16.33 18.31
CA GLU A 234 -5.21 17.34 18.36
C GLU A 234 -5.72 17.71 16.96
N GLU A 235 -4.81 17.89 16.00
CA GLU A 235 -5.15 18.14 14.58
C GLU A 235 -5.91 16.99 13.95
N LEU A 236 -5.46 15.73 14.17
CA LEU A 236 -6.08 14.53 13.60
C LEU A 236 -7.53 14.34 14.03
N VAL A 237 -7.83 14.64 15.29
CA VAL A 237 -9.18 14.42 15.84
C VAL A 237 -10.09 15.63 15.68
N GLY A 238 -9.55 16.85 15.70
CA GLY A 238 -10.35 18.08 15.76
C GLY A 238 -11.42 18.00 16.85
N ASP A 239 -12.66 18.32 16.51
CA ASP A 239 -13.81 18.29 17.44
C ASP A 239 -14.39 16.87 17.67
N ASN A 240 -13.81 15.83 17.05
CA ASN A 240 -14.34 14.46 17.15
C ASN A 240 -13.82 13.66 18.36
N ALA A 241 -12.91 14.23 19.14
CA ALA A 241 -12.41 13.61 20.37
C ALA A 241 -13.49 13.61 21.46
N PHE A 242 -13.66 12.50 22.16
CA PHE A 242 -14.50 12.42 23.36
C PHE A 242 -13.69 12.23 24.65
N THR A 243 -12.36 12.14 24.54
CA THR A 243 -11.41 12.30 25.64
C THR A 243 -10.38 13.35 25.28
N MET A 244 -9.82 14.04 26.28
CA MET A 244 -8.78 15.04 26.04
C MET A 244 -7.49 14.37 25.54
N PRO A 245 -6.79 14.96 24.56
CA PRO A 245 -5.48 14.49 24.13
C PRO A 245 -4.49 14.47 25.30
N THR A 246 -3.99 13.30 25.60
CA THR A 246 -3.07 13.03 26.71
C THR A 246 -1.67 12.80 26.17
N TYR A 247 -0.66 13.40 26.79
CA TYR A 247 0.75 13.24 26.44
C TYR A 247 1.53 12.60 27.58
N TRP A 248 2.34 11.60 27.24
CA TRP A 248 3.23 10.91 28.18
C TRP A 248 4.65 10.86 27.66
N GLU A 249 5.61 10.94 28.59
CA GLU A 249 7.03 10.83 28.30
C GLU A 249 7.74 10.05 29.41
N THR A 250 8.70 9.20 29.02
CA THR A 250 9.58 8.49 29.97
C THR A 250 10.91 8.15 29.33
N GLU A 251 11.90 7.87 30.19
CA GLU A 251 13.18 7.31 29.78
C GLU A 251 13.43 6.00 30.53
N ARG A 252 13.95 5.00 29.84
CA ARG A 252 14.27 3.68 30.39
C ARG A 252 15.67 3.27 29.92
N ARG A 253 16.36 2.45 30.72
CA ARG A 253 17.64 1.84 30.36
C ARG A 253 17.54 0.33 30.48
N GLY A 254 18.18 -0.39 29.58
CA GLY A 254 18.18 -1.86 29.58
C GLY A 254 18.88 -2.43 28.36
N ARG A 255 18.72 -3.72 28.15
CA ARG A 255 19.37 -4.45 27.06
C ARG A 255 18.48 -5.54 26.50
N ASP A 256 18.64 -5.88 25.23
CA ASP A 256 17.86 -6.94 24.58
C ASP A 256 18.22 -8.34 25.08
N ALA A 257 19.47 -8.56 25.52
CA ALA A 257 19.98 -9.79 26.11
C ALA A 257 21.19 -9.46 26.98
N GLU A 258 21.59 -10.38 27.89
CA GLU A 258 22.70 -10.18 28.84
C GLU A 258 24.04 -9.83 28.13
N ASN A 259 24.29 -10.40 26.94
CA ASN A 259 25.49 -10.19 26.15
C ASN A 259 25.40 -8.98 25.19
N ARG A 260 24.31 -8.22 25.23
CA ARG A 260 24.15 -7.02 24.41
C ARG A 260 24.47 -5.76 25.20
N PRO A 261 24.95 -4.69 24.54
CA PRO A 261 25.20 -3.42 25.20
C PRO A 261 23.91 -2.85 25.80
N GLU A 262 24.06 -2.07 26.85
CA GLU A 262 22.95 -1.32 27.43
C GLU A 262 22.54 -0.21 26.47
N MET A 263 21.22 -0.04 26.30
CA MET A 263 20.65 1.05 25.51
C MET A 263 19.76 1.93 26.40
N LYS A 264 19.73 3.21 26.05
CA LYS A 264 18.83 4.20 26.59
C LYS A 264 17.66 4.32 25.63
N LEU A 265 16.44 4.29 26.15
CA LEU A 265 15.20 4.38 25.38
C LEU A 265 14.35 5.52 25.94
N LYS A 266 14.17 6.58 25.15
CA LYS A 266 13.23 7.64 25.42
C LYS A 266 11.93 7.33 24.68
N ILE A 267 10.79 7.36 25.39
CA ILE A 267 9.46 7.04 24.85
C ILE A 267 8.58 8.27 25.01
N THR A 268 7.96 8.71 23.93
CA THR A 268 6.90 9.72 23.96
C THR A 268 5.65 9.13 23.32
N ALA A 269 4.49 9.44 23.88
CA ALA A 269 3.21 8.97 23.39
C ALA A 269 2.15 10.06 23.57
N SER A 270 1.32 10.28 22.55
CA SER A 270 0.12 11.10 22.68
C SER A 270 -1.07 10.32 22.17
N PHE A 271 -2.19 10.36 22.89
CA PHE A 271 -3.39 9.63 22.51
C PHE A 271 -4.67 10.32 22.97
N CYS A 272 -5.76 10.00 22.30
CA CYS A 272 -7.13 10.26 22.74
C CYS A 272 -8.07 9.22 22.13
N PHE A 273 -9.34 9.27 22.53
CA PHE A 273 -10.37 8.42 21.95
C PHE A 273 -11.38 9.23 21.13
N SER A 274 -11.78 8.69 19.99
CA SER A 274 -12.76 9.28 19.06
C SER A 274 -13.72 8.22 18.54
N LYS A 275 -14.95 8.62 18.20
CA LYS A 275 -15.94 7.74 17.56
C LYS A 275 -15.80 7.71 16.03
N GLN A 276 -15.19 8.72 15.44
CA GLN A 276 -15.13 8.91 13.99
C GLN A 276 -13.73 8.71 13.42
N VAL A 277 -12.70 8.93 14.23
CA VAL A 277 -11.30 8.82 13.83
C VAL A 277 -10.63 7.70 14.60
N ALA A 278 -10.01 6.78 13.89
CA ALA A 278 -9.15 5.74 14.43
C ALA A 278 -7.81 5.82 13.68
N HIS A 279 -6.73 6.16 14.39
CA HIS A 279 -5.44 6.38 13.78
C HIS A 279 -4.31 6.00 14.72
N ILE A 280 -3.37 5.17 14.28
CA ILE A 280 -2.22 4.75 15.09
C ILE A 280 -0.96 4.85 14.24
N GLU A 281 0.00 5.62 14.72
CA GLU A 281 1.33 5.75 14.11
C GLU A 281 2.43 5.46 15.11
N PHE A 282 3.48 4.82 14.62
CA PHE A 282 4.69 4.50 15.37
C PHE A 282 5.90 5.10 14.70
N TYR A 283 6.78 5.69 15.52
CA TYR A 283 8.07 6.22 15.08
C TYR A 283 9.20 5.70 15.96
N HIS A 284 10.36 5.50 15.36
CA HIS A 284 11.59 5.15 16.08
C HIS A 284 12.77 5.90 15.49
N ASN A 285 13.49 6.64 16.33
CA ASN A 285 14.53 7.56 15.89
C ASN A 285 14.06 8.43 14.70
N SER A 286 12.88 9.00 14.79
CA SER A 286 12.17 9.77 13.75
C SER A 286 11.79 9.00 12.47
N SER A 287 12.13 7.73 12.32
CA SER A 287 11.66 6.90 11.20
C SER A 287 10.24 6.42 11.45
N TRP A 288 9.36 6.61 10.47
CA TRP A 288 8.02 6.05 10.50
C TRP A 288 8.04 4.53 10.31
N LEU A 289 7.43 3.81 11.25
CA LEU A 289 7.37 2.36 11.26
C LEU A 289 6.11 1.86 10.54
N GLU A 290 6.17 1.75 9.23
CA GLU A 290 5.05 1.27 8.40
C GLU A 290 4.54 -0.11 8.87
N TYR A 291 5.46 -0.98 9.31
CA TYR A 291 5.13 -2.34 9.79
C TYR A 291 5.16 -2.47 11.32
N GLY A 292 5.28 -1.36 12.04
CA GLY A 292 5.21 -1.31 13.50
C GLY A 292 6.38 -2.03 14.19
N GLY A 293 6.22 -3.34 14.44
CA GLY A 293 7.22 -4.15 15.16
C GLY A 293 7.04 -4.10 16.67
N SER A 294 8.14 -3.92 17.42
CA SER A 294 8.11 -3.92 18.89
C SER A 294 7.18 -2.87 19.50
N PRO A 295 7.12 -1.61 19.01
CA PRO A 295 6.16 -0.62 19.53
C PRO A 295 4.69 -1.01 19.33
N ASP A 296 4.32 -1.56 18.16
CA ASP A 296 2.95 -2.04 17.91
C ASP A 296 2.58 -3.19 18.85
N LYS A 297 3.49 -4.16 19.02
CA LYS A 297 3.27 -5.29 19.95
C LYS A 297 3.10 -4.79 21.39
N ALA A 298 3.89 -3.80 21.80
CA ALA A 298 3.83 -3.20 23.14
C ALA A 298 2.49 -2.49 23.37
N LEU A 299 2.04 -1.67 22.41
CA LEU A 299 0.75 -0.99 22.46
C LEU A 299 -0.39 -1.99 22.59
N ARG A 300 -0.43 -3.00 21.71
CA ARG A 300 -1.48 -4.05 21.73
C ARG A 300 -1.54 -4.76 23.07
N SER A 301 -0.39 -5.17 23.59
CA SER A 301 -0.31 -5.87 24.88
C SER A 301 -0.67 -4.96 26.06
N GLY A 302 -0.07 -3.76 26.10
CA GLY A 302 -0.22 -2.82 27.21
C GLY A 302 -1.66 -2.33 27.38
N PHE A 303 -2.24 -1.79 26.29
CA PHE A 303 -3.60 -1.24 26.30
C PHE A 303 -4.66 -2.31 26.54
N THR A 304 -4.54 -3.47 25.86
CA THR A 304 -5.51 -4.55 26.07
C THR A 304 -5.51 -5.04 27.51
N ALA A 305 -4.34 -5.25 28.10
CA ALA A 305 -4.25 -5.71 29.48
C ALA A 305 -4.77 -4.67 30.49
N ALA A 306 -4.45 -3.39 30.28
CA ALA A 306 -4.88 -2.33 31.18
C ALA A 306 -6.39 -2.10 31.13
N PHE A 307 -6.97 -1.99 29.91
CA PHE A 307 -8.42 -1.81 29.75
C PHE A 307 -9.22 -3.06 30.16
N ASP A 308 -8.73 -4.29 29.89
CA ASP A 308 -9.38 -5.51 30.36
C ASP A 308 -9.43 -5.56 31.89
N LYS A 309 -8.34 -5.15 32.56
CA LYS A 309 -8.31 -5.03 34.02
C LYS A 309 -9.31 -3.98 34.51
N TYR A 310 -9.29 -2.77 33.92
CA TYR A 310 -10.21 -1.68 34.27
C TYR A 310 -11.68 -2.09 34.15
N LEU A 311 -12.04 -2.75 33.04
CA LEU A 311 -13.40 -3.24 32.79
C LEU A 311 -13.84 -4.28 33.83
N ARG A 312 -12.95 -5.18 34.23
CA ARG A 312 -13.23 -6.16 35.29
C ARG A 312 -13.38 -5.52 36.67
N ASP A 313 -12.44 -4.67 37.03
CA ASP A 313 -12.40 -4.03 38.36
C ASP A 313 -13.62 -3.11 38.58
N ASN A 314 -14.17 -2.53 37.53
CA ASN A 314 -15.36 -1.70 37.54
C ASN A 314 -16.66 -2.43 37.19
N ASN A 315 -16.66 -3.79 37.11
CA ASN A 315 -17.82 -4.63 36.83
C ASN A 315 -18.57 -4.26 35.53
N LYS A 316 -17.86 -3.78 34.49
CA LYS A 316 -18.46 -3.34 33.21
C LYS A 316 -18.78 -4.50 32.26
N TYR A 317 -18.20 -5.68 32.46
CA TYR A 317 -18.56 -6.89 31.74
C TYR A 317 -19.89 -7.47 32.23
N THR A 318 -20.70 -7.99 31.30
CA THR A 318 -21.87 -8.79 31.65
C THR A 318 -21.45 -10.21 32.02
N LYS A 319 -22.35 -10.96 32.67
CA LYS A 319 -22.09 -12.36 33.10
C LYS A 319 -21.73 -13.22 31.85
N ASN A 320 -20.62 -13.93 31.91
CA ASN A 320 -20.07 -14.77 30.82
C ASN A 320 -19.65 -14.02 29.55
N GLU A 321 -19.42 -12.71 29.62
CA GLU A 321 -18.90 -11.93 28.51
C GLU A 321 -17.40 -12.21 28.28
N SER A 322 -16.98 -12.42 27.02
CA SER A 322 -15.58 -12.62 26.66
C SER A 322 -14.74 -11.37 26.93
N LYS A 323 -13.42 -11.51 27.03
CA LYS A 323 -12.51 -10.37 27.16
C LYS A 323 -12.47 -9.55 25.86
N ILE A 324 -12.11 -8.28 26.01
CA ILE A 324 -11.77 -7.43 24.87
C ILE A 324 -10.53 -7.93 24.15
N ILE A 325 -10.40 -7.54 22.90
CA ILE A 325 -9.19 -7.69 22.09
C ILE A 325 -8.72 -6.32 21.63
N PHE A 326 -7.50 -6.20 21.15
CA PHE A 326 -6.95 -4.91 20.75
C PHE A 326 -7.78 -4.21 19.65
N GLN A 327 -8.41 -4.97 18.73
CA GLN A 327 -9.27 -4.39 17.70
C GLN A 327 -10.41 -3.55 18.31
N ASP A 328 -10.96 -3.96 19.45
CA ASP A 328 -12.05 -3.24 20.12
C ASP A 328 -11.60 -1.87 20.64
N ILE A 329 -10.30 -1.75 20.99
CA ILE A 329 -9.67 -0.48 21.39
C ILE A 329 -9.29 0.33 20.14
N GLN A 330 -8.67 -0.30 19.16
CA GLN A 330 -8.14 0.31 17.95
C GLN A 330 -9.22 1.07 17.18
N ASP A 331 -10.46 0.57 17.15
CA ASP A 331 -11.57 1.16 16.39
C ASP A 331 -11.98 2.57 16.90
N SER A 332 -11.47 3.00 18.04
CA SER A 332 -11.72 4.33 18.60
C SER A 332 -10.46 5.04 19.11
N LEU A 333 -9.30 4.44 18.97
CA LEU A 333 -8.04 4.99 19.48
C LEU A 333 -7.35 5.84 18.41
N VAL A 334 -7.00 7.07 18.76
CA VAL A 334 -6.04 7.88 18.02
C VAL A 334 -4.78 7.97 18.85
N MET A 335 -3.66 7.49 18.32
CA MET A 335 -2.39 7.42 19.05
C MET A 335 -1.19 7.60 18.14
N VAL A 336 -0.26 8.42 18.58
CA VAL A 336 1.04 8.60 17.96
C VAL A 336 2.12 8.34 19.03
N THR A 337 3.06 7.46 18.72
CA THR A 337 4.20 7.20 19.60
C THR A 337 5.51 7.43 18.86
N ASN A 338 6.46 8.01 19.56
CA ASN A 338 7.82 8.11 19.07
C ASN A 338 8.78 7.61 20.16
N CYS A 339 9.66 6.70 19.80
CA CYS A 339 10.71 6.23 20.69
C CYS A 339 12.08 6.51 20.08
N PHE A 340 13.02 6.90 20.93
CA PHE A 340 14.41 7.10 20.58
C PHE A 340 15.30 6.12 21.34
N SER A 341 16.17 5.41 20.63
CA SER A 341 17.14 4.51 21.27
C SER A 341 18.56 4.81 20.80
N THR A 342 19.51 4.64 21.71
CA THR A 342 20.94 4.83 21.44
C THR A 342 21.53 3.74 20.55
N ILE A 343 20.82 2.62 20.39
CA ILE A 343 21.24 1.51 19.53
C ILE A 343 20.16 1.29 18.48
N GLY A 344 20.54 1.27 17.22
CA GLY A 344 19.63 0.99 16.11
C GLY A 344 19.13 -0.46 16.17
N CYS A 345 17.80 -0.62 16.27
CA CYS A 345 17.12 -1.92 16.39
C CYS A 345 16.21 -2.21 15.19
N PHE A 346 16.51 -1.60 14.04
CA PHE A 346 15.72 -1.81 12.81
C PHE A 346 15.95 -3.21 12.23
N GLU A 347 14.90 -3.83 11.71
CA GLU A 347 14.98 -5.16 11.08
C GLU A 347 15.75 -5.14 9.76
N ASN A 348 15.70 -4.01 9.04
CA ASN A 348 16.36 -3.84 7.74
C ASN A 348 16.77 -2.38 7.48
N GLN A 349 17.49 -2.15 6.39
CA GLN A 349 17.97 -0.83 6.00
C GLN A 349 16.85 0.18 5.72
N THR A 350 15.68 -0.26 5.30
CA THR A 350 14.54 0.63 5.00
C THR A 350 13.90 1.23 6.25
N LYS A 351 14.28 0.78 7.45
CA LYS A 351 13.89 1.33 8.76
C LYS A 351 12.36 1.35 9.03
N LYS A 352 11.62 0.45 8.39
CA LYS A 352 10.15 0.39 8.48
C LYS A 352 9.60 -0.46 9.63
N SER A 353 10.45 -1.20 10.34
CA SER A 353 10.11 -2.05 11.49
C SER A 353 11.25 -2.12 12.50
N VAL A 354 10.89 -2.23 13.78
CA VAL A 354 11.84 -2.40 14.90
C VAL A 354 11.62 -3.76 15.56
N ASN A 355 12.73 -4.47 15.80
CA ASN A 355 12.71 -5.74 16.52
C ASN A 355 13.69 -5.68 17.72
N SER A 356 13.19 -5.24 18.85
CA SER A 356 13.91 -5.15 20.13
C SER A 356 13.00 -5.63 21.26
N ARG A 357 13.45 -6.65 21.98
CA ARG A 357 12.72 -7.18 23.12
C ARG A 357 12.63 -6.16 24.25
N PHE A 358 13.75 -5.49 24.55
CA PHE A 358 13.76 -4.44 25.56
C PHE A 358 12.80 -3.30 25.24
N THR A 359 12.79 -2.82 23.98
CA THR A 359 11.83 -1.79 23.56
C THR A 359 10.38 -2.24 23.75
N GLN A 360 10.06 -3.49 23.38
CA GLN A 360 8.72 -4.04 23.57
C GLN A 360 8.33 -4.11 25.05
N ASP A 361 9.20 -4.65 25.89
CA ASP A 361 8.92 -4.86 27.32
C ASP A 361 8.82 -3.52 28.05
N ALA A 362 9.75 -2.57 27.79
CA ALA A 362 9.77 -1.23 28.38
C ALA A 362 8.52 -0.41 27.99
N MET A 363 8.14 -0.40 26.69
CA MET A 363 6.93 0.29 26.25
C MET A 363 5.66 -0.38 26.78
N THR A 364 5.61 -1.71 26.87
CA THR A 364 4.46 -2.43 27.46
C THR A 364 4.26 -2.06 28.93
N ALA A 365 5.35 -2.03 29.70
CA ALA A 365 5.30 -1.62 31.11
C ALA A 365 4.86 -0.16 31.24
N PHE A 366 5.48 0.73 30.45
CA PHE A 366 5.15 2.16 30.41
C PHE A 366 3.66 2.41 30.13
N PHE A 367 3.09 1.78 29.10
CA PHE A 367 1.66 1.96 28.79
C PHE A 367 0.76 1.43 29.92
N LYS A 368 1.10 0.31 30.53
CA LYS A 368 0.32 -0.22 31.65
C LYS A 368 0.36 0.69 32.87
N GLU A 369 1.53 1.20 33.23
CA GLU A 369 1.74 2.10 34.35
C GLU A 369 0.99 3.42 34.13
N GLN A 370 1.17 4.05 32.96
CA GLN A 370 0.54 5.34 32.65
C GLN A 370 -0.98 5.23 32.53
N LEU A 371 -1.51 4.15 31.95
CA LEU A 371 -2.95 3.93 31.89
C LEU A 371 -3.56 3.73 33.28
N GLN A 372 -2.86 3.07 34.22
CA GLN A 372 -3.36 2.95 35.60
C GLN A 372 -3.48 4.31 36.28
N VAL A 373 -2.51 5.19 36.08
CA VAL A 373 -2.56 6.56 36.60
C VAL A 373 -3.68 7.34 35.91
N TRP A 374 -3.77 7.26 34.59
CA TRP A 374 -4.79 7.94 33.80
C TRP A 374 -6.21 7.53 34.16
N PHE A 375 -6.45 6.26 34.47
CA PHE A 375 -7.75 5.75 34.93
C PHE A 375 -8.20 6.34 36.26
N ILE A 376 -7.24 6.70 37.11
CA ILE A 376 -7.52 7.32 38.43
C ILE A 376 -7.75 8.83 38.27
N GLU A 377 -6.85 9.51 37.56
CA GLU A 377 -6.87 10.95 37.40
C GLU A 377 -8.02 11.43 36.48
N ASN A 378 -8.36 10.64 35.46
CA ASN A 378 -9.33 10.99 34.42
C ASN A 378 -10.50 9.98 34.39
N LYS A 379 -11.05 9.65 35.56
CA LYS A 379 -12.06 8.58 35.70
C LYS A 379 -13.25 8.72 34.73
N GLN A 380 -13.77 9.93 34.54
CA GLN A 380 -14.92 10.14 33.62
C GLN A 380 -14.57 9.85 32.16
N GLU A 381 -13.36 10.18 31.73
CA GLU A 381 -12.85 9.90 30.38
C GLU A 381 -12.55 8.41 30.21
N ALA A 382 -11.93 7.80 31.22
CA ALA A 382 -11.68 6.38 31.26
C ALA A 382 -12.98 5.55 31.17
N ASP A 383 -14.02 5.98 31.88
CA ASP A 383 -15.33 5.35 31.79
C ASP A 383 -15.93 5.48 30.38
N ARG A 384 -15.89 6.67 29.77
CA ARG A 384 -16.35 6.88 28.37
C ARG A 384 -15.57 6.04 27.38
N ALA A 385 -14.24 5.99 27.49
CA ALA A 385 -13.40 5.16 26.64
C ALA A 385 -13.73 3.66 26.81
N ALA A 386 -13.84 3.19 28.04
CA ALA A 386 -14.17 1.81 28.35
C ALA A 386 -15.56 1.41 27.81
N ASP A 387 -16.54 2.28 27.94
CA ASP A 387 -17.90 2.04 27.42
C ASP A 387 -17.89 1.99 25.87
N GLN A 388 -17.15 2.87 25.21
CA GLN A 388 -17.00 2.81 23.75
C GLN A 388 -16.28 1.53 23.28
N ILE A 389 -15.23 1.10 23.99
CA ILE A 389 -14.53 -0.16 23.71
C ILE A 389 -15.49 -1.36 23.83
N LEU A 390 -16.39 -1.37 24.83
CA LEU A 390 -17.42 -2.42 24.93
C LEU A 390 -18.45 -2.35 23.79
N VAL A 391 -18.82 -1.15 23.33
CA VAL A 391 -19.69 -0.98 22.15
C VAL A 391 -19.01 -1.58 20.92
N ASN A 392 -17.75 -1.24 20.66
CA ASN A 392 -16.98 -1.77 19.54
C ASN A 392 -16.88 -3.32 19.62
N LYS A 393 -16.56 -3.86 20.78
CA LYS A 393 -16.51 -5.31 21.02
C LYS A 393 -17.85 -6.00 20.71
N ARG A 394 -18.95 -5.48 21.25
CA ARG A 394 -20.27 -6.09 21.07
C ARG A 394 -20.72 -6.01 19.60
N ALA A 395 -20.40 -4.91 18.91
CA ALA A 395 -20.62 -4.78 17.48
C ALA A 395 -19.82 -5.82 16.67
N ARG A 396 -18.53 -5.99 16.98
CA ARG A 396 -17.67 -7.01 16.36
C ARG A 396 -18.20 -8.42 16.59
N GLU A 397 -18.50 -8.79 17.84
CA GLU A 397 -19.02 -10.12 18.19
C GLU A 397 -20.37 -10.41 17.52
N SER A 398 -21.25 -9.41 17.41
CA SER A 398 -22.52 -9.54 16.70
C SER A 398 -22.30 -9.82 15.22
N ALA A 399 -21.37 -9.08 14.59
CA ALA A 399 -20.99 -9.31 13.20
C ALA A 399 -20.39 -10.71 12.99
N GLU A 400 -19.52 -11.17 13.90
CA GLU A 400 -18.90 -12.51 13.86
C GLU A 400 -19.94 -13.64 14.04
N LYS A 401 -20.92 -13.47 14.94
CA LYS A 401 -22.04 -14.43 15.10
C LYS A 401 -22.90 -14.53 13.84
N THR A 402 -23.20 -13.39 13.23
CA THR A 402 -23.95 -13.36 11.96
C THR A 402 -23.20 -14.11 10.86
N LYS A 403 -21.89 -13.86 10.73
CA LYS A 403 -21.01 -14.58 9.78
C LYS A 403 -21.02 -16.10 10.04
N SER A 404 -20.87 -16.52 11.29
CA SER A 404 -20.86 -17.94 11.69
C SER A 404 -22.18 -18.64 11.36
N ASN A 405 -23.32 -17.98 11.61
CA ASN A 405 -24.63 -18.53 11.29
C ASN A 405 -24.85 -18.69 9.77
N VAL A 406 -24.37 -17.75 8.99
CA VAL A 406 -24.39 -17.81 7.53
C VAL A 406 -23.49 -18.96 7.04
N LYS A 407 -22.29 -19.10 7.61
CA LYS A 407 -21.36 -20.18 7.31
C LYS A 407 -22.00 -21.56 7.52
N LYS A 408 -22.64 -21.78 8.67
CA LYS A 408 -23.34 -23.03 8.97
C LYS A 408 -24.47 -23.34 7.98
N LYS A 409 -25.15 -22.31 7.45
CA LYS A 409 -26.19 -22.47 6.43
C LYS A 409 -25.65 -22.81 5.04
N LEU A 410 -24.41 -22.40 4.74
CA LEU A 410 -23.77 -22.62 3.43
C LEU A 410 -22.91 -23.90 3.36
N SER A 411 -22.42 -24.42 4.52
CA SER A 411 -21.49 -25.56 4.57
C SER A 411 -22.15 -26.95 4.55
N GLY A 412 -23.49 -27.05 4.46
CA GLY A 412 -24.16 -28.34 4.28
C GLY A 412 -23.85 -28.93 2.91
N SER A 413 -23.17 -30.08 2.85
CA SER A 413 -22.88 -30.82 1.62
C SER A 413 -24.22 -31.27 0.97
N VAL A 414 -24.54 -30.72 -0.19
CA VAL A 414 -25.79 -31.00 -0.89
C VAL A 414 -25.56 -31.00 -2.39
N ASP A 415 -26.22 -31.96 -3.06
CA ASP A 415 -26.31 -32.00 -4.52
C ASP A 415 -26.92 -30.68 -5.04
N ILE A 416 -26.09 -29.85 -5.68
CA ILE A 416 -26.39 -28.46 -6.04
C ILE A 416 -27.30 -28.37 -7.25
N SER A 417 -27.22 -29.35 -8.16
CA SER A 417 -28.01 -29.36 -9.41
C SER A 417 -29.51 -29.37 -9.14
N ASN A 418 -29.93 -29.94 -8.01
CA ASN A 418 -31.36 -30.03 -7.64
C ASN A 418 -31.86 -28.88 -6.76
N ARG A 419 -31.00 -27.93 -6.34
CA ARG A 419 -31.36 -26.85 -5.39
C ARG A 419 -31.14 -25.42 -5.87
N VAL A 420 -30.34 -25.20 -6.93
CA VAL A 420 -30.15 -23.89 -7.53
C VAL A 420 -31.02 -23.78 -8.78
N GLN A 421 -32.02 -22.91 -8.71
CA GLN A 421 -32.94 -22.71 -9.83
C GLN A 421 -32.19 -22.18 -11.05
N LYS A 422 -32.44 -22.79 -12.22
CA LYS A 422 -31.91 -22.41 -13.53
C LYS A 422 -30.41 -22.57 -13.71
N PHE A 423 -29.68 -23.07 -12.73
CA PHE A 423 -28.30 -23.50 -12.96
C PHE A 423 -28.27 -24.73 -13.89
N VAL A 424 -27.45 -24.64 -14.92
CA VAL A 424 -27.26 -25.71 -15.90
C VAL A 424 -25.84 -26.24 -15.75
N ASP A 425 -25.69 -27.40 -15.10
CA ASP A 425 -24.37 -28.02 -14.90
C ASP A 425 -23.80 -28.63 -16.18
N CYS A 426 -22.49 -28.90 -16.20
CA CYS A 426 -21.82 -29.68 -17.22
C CYS A 426 -21.69 -31.15 -16.79
N ARG A 427 -21.31 -32.04 -17.76
CA ARG A 427 -21.19 -33.48 -17.50
C ARG A 427 -19.93 -33.81 -16.73
N SER A 428 -18.80 -33.19 -17.09
CA SER A 428 -17.54 -33.41 -16.40
C SER A 428 -17.61 -33.11 -14.92
N LYS A 429 -16.97 -33.91 -14.10
CA LYS A 429 -16.79 -33.68 -12.65
C LYS A 429 -15.37 -33.24 -12.32
N ASP A 430 -14.48 -33.16 -13.27
CA ASP A 430 -13.09 -32.74 -13.11
C ASP A 430 -13.01 -31.20 -13.07
N PRO A 431 -12.70 -30.60 -11.90
CA PRO A 431 -12.62 -29.14 -11.76
C PRO A 431 -11.59 -28.49 -12.69
N SER A 432 -10.55 -29.23 -13.10
CA SER A 432 -9.44 -28.70 -13.91
C SER A 432 -9.84 -28.31 -15.34
N VAL A 433 -10.95 -28.85 -15.84
CA VAL A 433 -11.45 -28.58 -17.19
C VAL A 433 -12.76 -27.78 -17.20
N ARG A 434 -13.47 -27.72 -16.07
CA ARG A 434 -14.80 -27.13 -15.99
C ARG A 434 -14.76 -25.60 -16.07
N GLU A 435 -15.71 -25.04 -16.78
CA GLU A 435 -15.88 -23.57 -16.91
C GLU A 435 -17.31 -23.19 -16.51
N LEU A 436 -17.45 -22.14 -15.68
CA LEU A 436 -18.73 -21.57 -15.30
C LEU A 436 -18.95 -20.27 -16.06
N TYR A 437 -20.00 -20.22 -16.87
CA TYR A 437 -20.48 -18.98 -17.50
C TYR A 437 -21.57 -18.35 -16.66
N ILE A 438 -21.34 -17.14 -16.16
CA ILE A 438 -22.34 -16.30 -15.48
C ILE A 438 -22.91 -15.39 -16.54
N VAL A 439 -24.18 -15.58 -16.89
CA VAL A 439 -24.82 -14.90 -18.02
C VAL A 439 -25.95 -13.95 -17.55
N GLU A 440 -26.19 -12.93 -18.34
CA GLU A 440 -27.24 -11.94 -18.06
C GLU A 440 -28.63 -12.46 -18.47
N GLY A 441 -29.47 -12.68 -17.48
CA GLY A 441 -30.87 -13.00 -17.67
C GLY A 441 -31.18 -14.37 -18.24
N ASP A 442 -32.49 -14.63 -18.34
CA ASP A 442 -33.02 -15.89 -18.87
C ASP A 442 -32.96 -16.00 -20.39
N SER A 443 -32.97 -14.87 -21.08
CA SER A 443 -32.88 -14.82 -22.55
C SER A 443 -31.51 -15.32 -23.01
N ALA A 444 -30.45 -14.84 -22.41
CA ALA A 444 -29.10 -15.30 -22.67
C ALA A 444 -28.90 -16.79 -22.30
N LEU A 445 -29.56 -17.26 -21.23
CA LEU A 445 -29.50 -18.67 -20.86
C LEU A 445 -29.89 -19.61 -22.00
N GLY A 446 -30.93 -19.24 -22.77
CA GLY A 446 -31.41 -20.06 -23.91
C GLY A 446 -30.34 -20.24 -24.99
N SER A 447 -29.83 -19.13 -25.53
CA SER A 447 -28.82 -19.12 -26.61
C SER A 447 -27.50 -19.74 -26.17
N VAL A 448 -27.00 -19.38 -24.97
CA VAL A 448 -25.75 -19.90 -24.41
C VAL A 448 -25.86 -21.40 -24.12
N LYS A 449 -27.01 -21.88 -23.62
CA LYS A 449 -27.25 -23.32 -23.35
C LYS A 449 -27.20 -24.15 -24.63
N MET A 450 -27.67 -23.63 -25.75
CA MET A 450 -27.64 -24.30 -27.02
C MET A 450 -26.26 -24.21 -27.72
N GLY A 451 -25.55 -23.10 -27.49
CA GLY A 451 -24.23 -22.82 -28.08
C GLY A 451 -23.04 -23.38 -27.26
N ARG A 452 -23.23 -23.95 -26.08
CA ARG A 452 -22.14 -24.43 -25.21
C ARG A 452 -21.66 -25.83 -25.53
N ASP A 453 -20.47 -26.16 -25.09
CA ASP A 453 -20.07 -27.57 -24.91
C ASP A 453 -20.60 -28.08 -23.56
N ALA A 454 -21.57 -28.97 -23.60
CA ALA A 454 -22.19 -29.52 -22.40
C ALA A 454 -21.25 -30.45 -21.61
N GLU A 455 -20.12 -30.85 -22.14
CA GLU A 455 -19.13 -31.69 -21.44
C GLU A 455 -18.49 -30.93 -20.29
N PHE A 456 -18.02 -29.69 -20.51
CA PHE A 456 -17.25 -28.96 -19.51
C PHE A 456 -17.76 -27.54 -19.17
N GLN A 457 -18.76 -27.02 -19.90
CA GLN A 457 -19.29 -25.66 -19.66
C GLN A 457 -20.62 -25.68 -18.92
N GLY A 458 -20.61 -25.14 -17.68
CA GLY A 458 -21.81 -24.87 -16.87
C GLY A 458 -22.28 -23.44 -17.04
N ILE A 459 -23.59 -23.17 -16.83
CA ILE A 459 -24.18 -21.85 -16.99
C ILE A 459 -25.01 -21.47 -15.76
N MET A 460 -24.79 -20.25 -15.25
CA MET A 460 -25.58 -19.66 -14.18
C MET A 460 -26.16 -18.31 -14.65
N PRO A 461 -27.47 -18.18 -14.84
CA PRO A 461 -28.09 -16.92 -15.19
C PRO A 461 -28.23 -16.02 -13.97
N VAL A 462 -27.95 -14.74 -14.15
CA VAL A 462 -28.16 -13.68 -13.17
C VAL A 462 -29.26 -12.76 -13.66
N ARG A 463 -30.34 -12.62 -12.89
CA ARG A 463 -31.46 -11.79 -13.27
C ARG A 463 -31.32 -10.38 -12.76
N GLY A 464 -31.09 -9.45 -13.67
CA GLY A 464 -31.00 -8.02 -13.37
C GLY A 464 -29.77 -7.67 -12.52
N LYS A 465 -29.75 -6.44 -12.05
CA LYS A 465 -28.66 -5.88 -11.23
C LYS A 465 -28.63 -6.51 -9.85
N ILE A 466 -27.57 -7.24 -9.52
CA ILE A 466 -27.39 -7.80 -8.19
C ILE A 466 -27.05 -6.72 -7.17
N LEU A 467 -27.19 -7.06 -5.89
CA LEU A 467 -26.87 -6.15 -4.78
C LEU A 467 -25.41 -5.70 -4.85
N ASN A 468 -25.16 -4.40 -4.66
CA ASN A 468 -23.78 -3.90 -4.50
C ASN A 468 -23.22 -4.40 -3.17
N CYS A 469 -22.35 -5.40 -3.25
CA CYS A 469 -21.77 -6.04 -2.08
C CYS A 469 -20.78 -5.17 -1.30
N LEU A 470 -20.25 -4.08 -1.85
CA LEU A 470 -19.41 -3.15 -1.08
C LEU A 470 -20.24 -2.25 -0.15
N LYS A 471 -21.45 -1.87 -0.56
CA LYS A 471 -22.34 -1.02 0.23
C LYS A 471 -23.22 -1.78 1.24
N ALA A 472 -23.56 -3.01 0.91
CA ALA A 472 -24.46 -3.80 1.73
C ALA A 472 -23.74 -4.46 2.90
N ASP A 473 -24.40 -4.54 4.03
CA ASP A 473 -23.96 -5.39 5.13
C ASP A 473 -24.10 -6.89 4.79
N TYR A 474 -23.33 -7.73 5.50
CA TYR A 474 -23.31 -9.17 5.23
C TYR A 474 -24.68 -9.84 5.42
N SER A 475 -25.55 -9.32 6.28
CA SER A 475 -26.90 -9.89 6.51
C SER A 475 -27.78 -9.71 5.27
N LYS A 476 -27.70 -8.56 4.61
CA LYS A 476 -28.41 -8.29 3.35
C LYS A 476 -27.80 -9.06 2.18
N ILE A 477 -26.47 -9.14 2.11
CA ILE A 477 -25.77 -9.91 1.07
C ILE A 477 -26.24 -11.36 1.08
N PHE A 478 -26.25 -12.01 2.23
CA PHE A 478 -26.63 -13.41 2.37
C PHE A 478 -28.16 -13.66 2.44
N ALA A 479 -28.96 -12.60 2.52
CA ALA A 479 -30.37 -12.69 2.28
C ALA A 479 -30.73 -12.71 0.78
N SER A 480 -29.79 -12.31 -0.11
CA SER A 480 -29.99 -12.33 -1.56
C SER A 480 -29.91 -13.76 -2.12
N PRO A 481 -30.96 -14.31 -2.70
CA PRO A 481 -30.96 -15.66 -3.28
C PRO A 481 -29.92 -15.79 -4.40
N ILE A 482 -29.80 -14.78 -5.26
CA ILE A 482 -28.86 -14.80 -6.41
C ILE A 482 -27.43 -14.93 -5.92
N ILE A 483 -27.02 -14.16 -4.91
CA ILE A 483 -25.66 -14.20 -4.36
C ILE A 483 -25.38 -15.54 -3.68
N THR A 484 -26.33 -16.03 -2.87
CA THR A 484 -26.19 -17.32 -2.19
C THR A 484 -26.13 -18.50 -3.18
N ASP A 485 -26.87 -18.42 -4.27
CA ASP A 485 -26.86 -19.45 -5.31
C ASP A 485 -25.56 -19.41 -6.11
N LEU A 486 -25.02 -18.24 -6.46
CA LEU A 486 -23.71 -18.11 -7.06
C LEU A 486 -22.60 -18.71 -6.19
N ILE A 487 -22.60 -18.42 -4.87
CA ILE A 487 -21.61 -18.98 -3.93
C ILE A 487 -21.72 -20.52 -3.88
N LYS A 488 -22.94 -21.06 -3.85
CA LYS A 488 -23.16 -22.52 -3.89
C LYS A 488 -22.64 -23.14 -5.18
N VAL A 489 -22.86 -22.50 -6.33
CA VAL A 489 -22.38 -22.97 -7.64
C VAL A 489 -20.87 -22.91 -7.71
N LEU A 490 -20.21 -21.86 -7.19
CA LEU A 490 -18.75 -21.77 -7.11
C LEU A 490 -18.15 -22.92 -6.29
N GLY A 491 -18.75 -23.23 -5.14
CA GLY A 491 -18.37 -24.37 -4.29
C GLY A 491 -17.24 -24.10 -3.29
N CYS A 492 -16.45 -23.04 -3.46
CA CYS A 492 -15.30 -22.73 -2.60
C CYS A 492 -15.64 -21.99 -1.28
N GLY A 493 -16.92 -21.70 -1.03
CA GLY A 493 -17.35 -20.95 0.15
C GLY A 493 -17.08 -19.46 0.04
N VAL A 494 -16.94 -18.77 1.19
CA VAL A 494 -16.80 -17.31 1.30
C VAL A 494 -15.56 -16.97 2.09
N GLU A 495 -14.71 -16.09 1.54
CA GLU A 495 -13.55 -15.52 2.18
C GLU A 495 -13.92 -14.23 2.89
N VAL A 496 -13.57 -14.12 4.17
CA VAL A 496 -13.80 -12.91 4.95
C VAL A 496 -12.47 -12.27 5.26
N GLN A 497 -12.23 -11.05 4.76
CA GLN A 497 -11.03 -10.29 5.07
C GLN A 497 -10.97 -9.90 6.55
N GLY A 498 -9.88 -10.26 7.26
CA GLY A 498 -9.59 -9.89 8.63
C GLY A 498 -8.50 -10.77 9.25
N LYS A 499 -7.59 -10.18 10.03
CA LYS A 499 -6.38 -10.84 10.60
C LYS A 499 -6.64 -12.06 11.52
N ARG A 500 -7.89 -12.38 11.86
CA ARG A 500 -8.29 -13.55 12.70
C ARG A 500 -9.08 -14.60 11.93
N ALA A 501 -8.94 -14.65 10.64
CA ALA A 501 -9.72 -15.55 9.79
C ALA A 501 -9.30 -17.02 9.79
N LYS A 502 -8.24 -17.42 10.52
CA LYS A 502 -7.74 -18.82 10.49
C LYS A 502 -8.76 -19.86 10.93
N ASP A 503 -9.69 -19.51 11.81
CA ASP A 503 -10.67 -20.47 12.38
C ASP A 503 -12.10 -20.27 11.85
N LEU A 504 -12.37 -19.25 11.02
CA LEU A 504 -13.72 -18.85 10.59
C LEU A 504 -13.94 -18.92 9.08
N ASN A 505 -12.92 -19.15 8.26
CA ASN A 505 -13.05 -19.21 6.81
C ASN A 505 -13.54 -20.56 6.36
N SER A 506 -14.78 -20.58 5.84
CA SER A 506 -15.25 -21.71 5.05
C SER A 506 -14.73 -21.68 3.61
N PHE A 507 -13.91 -20.66 3.28
CA PHE A 507 -13.28 -20.58 1.98
C PHE A 507 -12.18 -21.67 1.88
N ASP A 508 -12.36 -22.52 0.90
CA ASP A 508 -11.38 -23.55 0.54
C ASP A 508 -11.26 -23.57 -0.98
N ILE A 509 -10.13 -23.11 -1.48
CA ILE A 509 -9.85 -23.09 -2.91
C ILE A 509 -9.85 -24.49 -3.54
N SER A 510 -9.49 -25.53 -2.77
CA SER A 510 -9.52 -26.92 -3.24
C SER A 510 -10.94 -27.42 -3.51
N SER A 511 -11.94 -26.78 -2.91
CA SER A 511 -13.37 -27.05 -3.12
C SER A 511 -13.97 -26.27 -4.29
N LEU A 512 -13.19 -25.42 -4.97
CA LEU A 512 -13.62 -24.72 -6.17
C LEU A 512 -13.91 -25.73 -7.28
N ARG A 513 -15.08 -25.61 -7.88
CA ARG A 513 -15.57 -26.58 -8.88
C ARG A 513 -15.19 -26.23 -10.32
N TRP A 514 -14.53 -25.12 -10.54
CA TRP A 514 -14.36 -24.51 -11.85
C TRP A 514 -12.92 -24.08 -12.09
N ASN A 515 -12.39 -24.45 -13.24
CA ASN A 515 -11.10 -23.95 -13.73
C ASN A 515 -11.19 -22.47 -14.14
N LYS A 516 -12.34 -22.08 -14.71
CA LYS A 516 -12.61 -20.70 -15.09
C LYS A 516 -14.01 -20.29 -14.68
N VAL A 517 -14.13 -19.08 -14.16
CA VAL A 517 -15.38 -18.37 -13.90
C VAL A 517 -15.48 -17.22 -14.90
N VAL A 518 -16.35 -17.37 -15.89
CA VAL A 518 -16.43 -16.46 -17.04
C VAL A 518 -17.69 -15.61 -16.89
N ILE A 519 -17.52 -14.30 -16.80
CA ILE A 519 -18.63 -13.33 -16.78
C ILE A 519 -18.95 -12.98 -18.22
N CYS A 520 -20.17 -13.26 -18.65
CA CYS A 520 -20.67 -13.06 -20.00
C CYS A 520 -21.96 -12.26 -19.96
N THR A 521 -21.88 -10.95 -20.15
CA THR A 521 -23.01 -10.00 -20.11
C THR A 521 -23.14 -9.32 -21.46
N ASP A 522 -24.30 -8.71 -21.70
CA ASP A 522 -24.56 -7.92 -22.90
C ASP A 522 -23.51 -6.79 -23.03
N ALA A 523 -23.25 -6.37 -24.25
CA ALA A 523 -22.26 -5.33 -24.56
C ALA A 523 -22.89 -3.92 -24.51
N ASP A 524 -23.77 -3.67 -23.55
CA ASP A 524 -24.42 -2.40 -23.30
C ASP A 524 -24.17 -1.88 -21.88
N VAL A 525 -24.72 -0.72 -21.55
CA VAL A 525 -24.53 -0.04 -20.26
C VAL A 525 -25.03 -0.89 -19.09
N ASP A 526 -26.15 -1.60 -19.26
CA ASP A 526 -26.71 -2.45 -18.22
C ASP A 526 -25.87 -3.71 -18.01
N GLY A 527 -25.41 -4.33 -19.08
CA GLY A 527 -24.49 -5.47 -19.01
C GLY A 527 -23.15 -5.12 -18.36
N PHE A 528 -22.59 -3.93 -18.65
CA PHE A 528 -21.38 -3.43 -17.97
C PHE A 528 -21.62 -3.22 -16.48
N GLN A 529 -22.79 -2.73 -16.09
CA GLN A 529 -23.14 -2.57 -14.68
C GLN A 529 -23.30 -3.91 -13.97
N ILE A 530 -23.95 -4.90 -14.58
CA ILE A 530 -24.10 -6.25 -14.03
C ILE A 530 -22.74 -6.92 -13.87
N ARG A 531 -21.87 -6.83 -14.88
CA ARG A 531 -20.49 -7.30 -14.85
C ARG A 531 -19.73 -6.72 -13.66
N THR A 532 -19.81 -5.40 -13.47
CA THR A 532 -19.15 -4.69 -12.38
C THR A 532 -19.69 -5.15 -11.01
N LEU A 533 -20.97 -5.37 -10.86
CA LEU A 533 -21.57 -5.85 -9.61
C LEU A 533 -21.15 -7.30 -9.30
N ILE A 534 -21.04 -8.17 -10.31
CA ILE A 534 -20.53 -9.55 -10.14
C ILE A 534 -19.05 -9.51 -9.72
N LEU A 535 -18.21 -8.68 -10.35
CA LEU A 535 -16.82 -8.49 -9.95
C LEU A 535 -16.71 -7.96 -8.52
N THR A 536 -17.58 -7.02 -8.13
CA THR A 536 -17.65 -6.47 -6.76
C THR A 536 -18.01 -7.56 -5.75
N MET A 537 -18.94 -8.45 -6.09
CA MET A 537 -19.31 -9.60 -5.26
C MET A 537 -18.10 -10.53 -5.08
N LEU A 538 -17.43 -10.92 -6.17
CA LEU A 538 -16.25 -11.78 -6.12
C LEU A 538 -15.10 -11.14 -5.34
N TYR A 539 -14.84 -9.87 -5.59
CA TYR A 539 -13.83 -9.09 -4.86
C TYR A 539 -14.06 -9.08 -3.35
N ARG A 540 -15.32 -8.91 -2.91
CA ARG A 540 -15.65 -8.85 -1.48
C ARG A 540 -15.76 -10.21 -0.80
N LEU A 541 -16.28 -11.22 -1.51
CA LEU A 541 -16.64 -12.51 -0.92
C LEU A 541 -15.64 -13.62 -1.22
N CYS A 542 -14.92 -13.53 -2.34
CA CYS A 542 -13.96 -14.53 -2.81
C CYS A 542 -12.78 -13.87 -3.52
N PRO A 543 -12.06 -12.92 -2.88
CA PRO A 543 -10.97 -12.16 -3.51
C PRO A 543 -9.86 -13.06 -4.06
N THR A 544 -9.61 -14.21 -3.45
CA THR A 544 -8.64 -15.21 -3.92
C THR A 544 -8.93 -15.67 -5.35
N LEU A 545 -10.20 -15.78 -5.77
CA LEU A 545 -10.53 -16.16 -7.14
C LEU A 545 -10.05 -15.15 -8.17
N ILE A 546 -10.06 -13.87 -7.84
CA ILE A 546 -9.53 -12.79 -8.70
C ILE A 546 -8.00 -12.80 -8.65
N ARG A 547 -7.42 -12.83 -7.45
CA ARG A 547 -5.98 -12.79 -7.25
C ARG A 547 -5.26 -13.96 -7.94
N ASP A 548 -5.81 -15.15 -7.85
CA ASP A 548 -5.20 -16.37 -8.40
C ASP A 548 -5.63 -16.62 -9.85
N GLY A 549 -6.41 -15.70 -10.46
CA GLY A 549 -6.69 -15.64 -11.88
C GLY A 549 -7.71 -16.66 -12.40
N TYR A 550 -8.70 -17.00 -11.58
CA TYR A 550 -9.83 -17.86 -11.99
C TYR A 550 -10.95 -17.10 -12.71
N VAL A 551 -10.96 -15.76 -12.64
CA VAL A 551 -12.05 -14.92 -13.14
C VAL A 551 -11.71 -14.37 -14.52
N TYR A 552 -12.65 -14.46 -15.44
CA TYR A 552 -12.54 -14.00 -16.81
C TYR A 552 -13.78 -13.20 -17.23
N ILE A 553 -13.62 -12.32 -18.20
CA ILE A 553 -14.69 -11.63 -18.89
C ILE A 553 -14.70 -12.13 -20.33
N ALA A 554 -15.84 -12.62 -20.81
CA ALA A 554 -16.01 -12.96 -22.21
C ALA A 554 -16.30 -11.71 -23.03
N GLU A 555 -15.60 -11.51 -24.13
CA GLU A 555 -15.91 -10.49 -25.11
C GLU A 555 -16.89 -11.07 -26.15
N SER A 556 -18.07 -10.48 -26.26
CA SER A 556 -19.04 -10.78 -27.30
C SER A 556 -18.90 -9.76 -28.44
N PRO A 557 -19.04 -10.17 -29.72
CA PRO A 557 -18.92 -9.26 -30.83
C PRO A 557 -20.09 -8.26 -30.85
N LEU A 558 -19.77 -7.00 -31.17
CA LEU A 558 -20.75 -5.94 -31.35
C LEU A 558 -21.38 -5.94 -32.74
N PHE A 559 -20.66 -6.44 -33.74
CA PHE A 559 -21.11 -6.44 -35.13
C PHE A 559 -20.88 -7.80 -35.78
N GLU A 560 -21.87 -8.24 -36.50
CA GLU A 560 -21.82 -9.33 -37.45
C GLU A 560 -21.84 -8.75 -38.86
N ILE A 561 -20.86 -9.10 -39.66
CA ILE A 561 -20.67 -8.59 -41.04
C ILE A 561 -20.72 -9.77 -41.99
N ASN A 562 -21.80 -9.86 -42.73
CA ASN A 562 -22.04 -10.93 -43.69
C ASN A 562 -21.73 -10.49 -45.12
N CYS A 563 -20.89 -11.27 -45.78
CA CYS A 563 -20.57 -11.09 -47.24
C CYS A 563 -20.59 -12.42 -47.95
N LYS A 564 -21.63 -12.65 -48.76
CA LYS A 564 -21.90 -13.94 -49.39
C LYS A 564 -21.99 -15.07 -48.35
N ASP A 565 -21.10 -16.07 -48.45
CA ASP A 565 -21.08 -17.28 -47.59
C ASP A 565 -20.12 -17.14 -46.41
N LYS A 566 -19.60 -15.94 -46.13
CA LYS A 566 -18.64 -15.70 -45.03
C LYS A 566 -19.18 -14.63 -44.10
N THR A 567 -19.03 -14.90 -42.80
CA THR A 567 -19.35 -14.00 -41.71
C THR A 567 -18.07 -13.59 -40.99
N TRP A 568 -17.93 -12.31 -40.68
CA TRP A 568 -16.90 -11.73 -39.84
C TRP A 568 -17.52 -11.11 -38.61
N PHE A 569 -16.80 -11.13 -37.52
CA PHE A 569 -17.21 -10.56 -36.25
C PHE A 569 -16.27 -9.42 -35.86
N ALA A 570 -16.82 -8.26 -35.48
CA ALA A 570 -16.07 -7.14 -34.96
C ALA A 570 -16.50 -6.84 -33.53
N TYR A 571 -15.52 -6.65 -32.66
CA TYR A 571 -15.72 -6.44 -31.22
C TYR A 571 -15.72 -4.96 -30.83
N ASN A 572 -15.36 -4.07 -31.77
CA ASN A 572 -15.39 -2.62 -31.63
C ASN A 572 -15.51 -1.95 -33.00
N GLU A 573 -15.75 -0.63 -33.01
CA GLU A 573 -15.87 0.13 -34.25
C GLU A 573 -14.60 0.10 -35.11
N GLN A 574 -13.41 0.07 -34.51
CA GLN A 574 -12.14 0.04 -35.24
C GLN A 574 -11.97 -1.27 -36.02
N GLU A 575 -12.29 -2.41 -35.39
CA GLU A 575 -12.28 -3.71 -36.08
C GLU A 575 -13.31 -3.76 -37.21
N LYS A 576 -14.52 -3.20 -36.97
CA LYS A 576 -15.55 -3.09 -38.00
C LYS A 576 -15.04 -2.31 -39.21
N VAL A 577 -14.44 -1.13 -39.00
CA VAL A 577 -13.89 -0.31 -40.08
C VAL A 577 -12.80 -1.06 -40.87
N LYS A 578 -11.92 -1.79 -40.16
CA LYS A 578 -10.87 -2.59 -40.75
C LYS A 578 -11.46 -3.69 -41.67
N ILE A 579 -12.42 -4.47 -41.14
CA ILE A 579 -13.10 -5.53 -41.91
C ILE A 579 -13.82 -4.97 -43.12
N LEU A 580 -14.50 -3.83 -42.99
CA LEU A 580 -15.19 -3.19 -44.11
C LEU A 580 -14.23 -2.71 -45.19
N LYS A 581 -13.04 -2.22 -44.81
CA LYS A 581 -11.98 -1.85 -45.76
C LYS A 581 -11.49 -3.07 -46.55
N ASP A 582 -11.32 -4.22 -45.92
CA ASP A 582 -10.91 -5.47 -46.57
C ASP A 582 -12.02 -6.04 -47.49
N LEU A 583 -13.25 -5.62 -47.28
CA LEU A 583 -14.43 -6.00 -48.07
C LEU A 583 -14.87 -4.90 -49.04
N GLU A 584 -14.06 -3.87 -49.30
CA GLU A 584 -14.40 -2.76 -50.17
C GLU A 584 -14.81 -3.24 -51.55
N GLY A 585 -15.91 -2.70 -52.08
CA GLY A 585 -16.49 -3.12 -53.35
C GLY A 585 -17.36 -4.37 -53.32
N LYS A 586 -17.54 -5.01 -52.19
CA LYS A 586 -18.43 -6.18 -52.05
C LYS A 586 -19.73 -5.77 -51.35
N LYS A 587 -20.84 -6.48 -51.67
CA LYS A 587 -22.10 -6.25 -50.99
C LYS A 587 -22.02 -6.93 -49.61
N VAL A 588 -22.06 -6.13 -48.53
CA VAL A 588 -22.06 -6.57 -47.16
C VAL A 588 -23.36 -6.25 -46.45
N THR A 589 -23.76 -7.09 -45.53
CA THR A 589 -24.87 -6.81 -44.58
C THR A 589 -24.25 -6.74 -43.18
N ILE A 590 -24.53 -5.65 -42.45
CA ILE A 590 -24.02 -5.42 -41.12
C ILE A 590 -25.19 -5.52 -40.15
N GLN A 591 -25.06 -6.36 -39.16
CA GLN A 591 -26.01 -6.51 -38.07
C GLN A 591 -25.30 -6.14 -36.75
N ARG A 592 -25.89 -5.25 -35.95
CA ARG A 592 -25.39 -4.94 -34.59
C ARG A 592 -26.02 -5.90 -33.61
N SER A 593 -25.20 -6.66 -32.89
CA SER A 593 -25.66 -7.50 -31.79
C SER A 593 -25.90 -6.60 -30.56
N LYS A 594 -27.12 -6.59 -30.03
CA LYS A 594 -27.50 -5.80 -28.86
C LYS A 594 -27.49 -6.61 -27.57
N GLY A 595 -27.79 -7.91 -27.65
CA GLY A 595 -27.86 -8.76 -26.48
C GLY A 595 -27.52 -10.22 -26.79
N LEU A 596 -27.00 -10.93 -25.79
CA LEU A 596 -26.63 -12.34 -25.88
C LEU A 596 -27.80 -13.26 -26.22
N GLY A 597 -29.00 -12.87 -25.81
CA GLY A 597 -30.23 -13.63 -26.08
C GLY A 597 -30.73 -13.59 -27.53
N GLU A 598 -30.25 -12.62 -28.33
CA GLU A 598 -30.59 -12.45 -29.73
C GLU A 598 -29.63 -13.19 -30.66
N ASN A 599 -28.49 -13.67 -30.12
CA ASN A 599 -27.46 -14.31 -30.91
C ASN A 599 -27.82 -15.78 -31.24
N ASP A 600 -27.52 -16.17 -32.47
CA ASP A 600 -27.65 -17.56 -32.90
C ASP A 600 -26.71 -18.46 -32.09
N PRO A 601 -27.12 -19.69 -31.65
CA PRO A 601 -26.27 -20.61 -30.94
C PRO A 601 -24.95 -20.97 -31.62
N ALA A 602 -24.92 -21.04 -32.93
CA ALA A 602 -23.69 -21.30 -33.69
C ALA A 602 -22.74 -20.10 -33.62
N MET A 603 -23.26 -18.87 -33.70
CA MET A 603 -22.50 -17.63 -33.46
C MET A 603 -21.94 -17.61 -32.03
N MET A 604 -22.76 -17.90 -31.03
CA MET A 604 -22.31 -17.96 -29.63
C MET A 604 -21.19 -18.97 -29.44
N TRP A 605 -21.27 -20.13 -30.08
CA TRP A 605 -20.17 -21.10 -30.07
C TRP A 605 -18.90 -20.50 -30.68
N MET A 606 -18.96 -20.00 -31.91
CA MET A 606 -17.79 -19.53 -32.64
C MET A 606 -17.12 -18.31 -31.99
N THR A 607 -17.85 -17.44 -31.32
CA THR A 607 -17.32 -16.14 -30.87
C THR A 607 -17.05 -16.08 -29.37
N THR A 608 -17.81 -16.83 -28.55
CA THR A 608 -17.85 -16.62 -27.10
C THR A 608 -17.59 -17.90 -26.29
N MET A 609 -17.98 -19.08 -26.80
CA MET A 609 -17.94 -20.33 -26.05
C MET A 609 -16.78 -21.24 -26.43
N ASN A 610 -16.41 -21.31 -27.71
CA ASN A 610 -15.36 -22.22 -28.20
C ASN A 610 -13.98 -21.82 -27.67
N PRO A 611 -13.29 -22.67 -26.94
CA PRO A 611 -11.94 -22.39 -26.41
C PRO A 611 -10.90 -21.93 -27.44
N GLU A 612 -11.03 -22.34 -28.70
CA GLU A 612 -10.07 -22.02 -29.75
C GLU A 612 -10.28 -20.63 -30.37
N THR A 613 -11.51 -20.10 -30.35
CA THR A 613 -11.87 -18.90 -31.10
C THR A 613 -12.37 -17.73 -30.24
N ARG A 614 -12.84 -18.02 -29.02
CA ARG A 614 -13.35 -17.02 -28.08
C ARG A 614 -12.27 -16.07 -27.58
N ARG A 615 -12.69 -14.87 -27.20
CA ARG A 615 -11.84 -13.88 -26.54
C ARG A 615 -12.21 -13.78 -25.06
N LEU A 616 -11.24 -14.07 -24.19
CA LEU A 616 -11.40 -13.93 -22.74
C LEU A 616 -10.37 -12.96 -22.19
N ILE A 617 -10.85 -11.96 -21.46
CA ILE A 617 -10.02 -11.06 -20.67
C ILE A 617 -9.87 -11.66 -19.28
N LYS A 618 -8.64 -12.00 -18.89
CA LYS A 618 -8.33 -12.47 -17.54
C LYS A 618 -8.36 -11.30 -16.57
N VAL A 619 -9.13 -11.41 -15.50
CA VAL A 619 -9.23 -10.37 -14.47
C VAL A 619 -8.14 -10.62 -13.44
N MET A 620 -7.14 -9.75 -13.42
CA MET A 620 -6.02 -9.80 -12.46
C MET A 620 -5.86 -8.43 -11.82
N PRO A 621 -5.65 -8.34 -10.49
CA PRO A 621 -5.23 -7.11 -9.88
C PRO A 621 -3.75 -6.87 -10.21
N GLU A 622 -3.43 -5.72 -10.78
CA GLU A 622 -2.03 -5.31 -11.00
C GLU A 622 -1.37 -4.91 -9.67
N ASP A 623 -2.17 -4.28 -8.79
CA ASP A 623 -1.76 -3.79 -7.48
C ASP A 623 -2.97 -3.89 -6.54
N ALA A 624 -2.77 -4.54 -5.38
CA ALA A 624 -3.85 -4.78 -4.42
C ALA A 624 -4.40 -3.48 -3.81
N GLU A 625 -3.55 -2.49 -3.55
CA GLU A 625 -3.95 -1.21 -2.97
C GLU A 625 -4.70 -0.35 -3.99
N ARG A 626 -4.20 -0.26 -5.22
CA ARG A 626 -4.89 0.43 -6.32
C ARG A 626 -6.24 -0.20 -6.60
N THR A 627 -6.30 -1.51 -6.65
CA THR A 627 -7.55 -2.26 -6.86
C THR A 627 -8.55 -1.94 -5.75
N ALA A 628 -8.13 -1.98 -4.48
CA ALA A 628 -8.98 -1.62 -3.34
C ALA A 628 -9.44 -0.17 -3.42
N HIS A 629 -8.54 0.75 -3.76
CA HIS A 629 -8.86 2.16 -3.94
C HIS A 629 -9.93 2.37 -5.03
N TYR A 630 -9.76 1.81 -6.22
CA TYR A 630 -10.73 1.93 -7.32
C TYR A 630 -12.10 1.35 -6.97
N PHE A 631 -12.15 0.18 -6.34
CA PHE A 631 -13.41 -0.38 -5.88
C PHE A 631 -14.11 0.53 -4.85
N ASN A 632 -13.37 1.07 -3.89
CA ASN A 632 -13.94 1.96 -2.87
C ASN A 632 -14.41 3.31 -3.48
N VAL A 633 -13.62 3.95 -4.31
CA VAL A 633 -13.99 5.22 -4.96
C VAL A 633 -15.17 5.05 -5.89
N LEU A 634 -15.13 4.06 -6.79
CA LEU A 634 -16.14 3.92 -7.84
C LEU A 634 -17.44 3.29 -7.33
N LEU A 635 -17.36 2.36 -6.38
CA LEU A 635 -18.49 1.52 -5.95
C LEU A 635 -18.84 1.64 -4.46
N GLY A 636 -17.99 2.28 -3.66
CA GLY A 636 -18.21 2.58 -2.25
C GLY A 636 -19.21 3.74 -2.02
N ASP A 637 -19.28 4.24 -0.79
CA ASP A 637 -20.27 5.27 -0.39
C ASP A 637 -19.83 6.71 -0.71
N GLY A 638 -18.55 6.98 -0.97
CA GLY A 638 -17.95 8.30 -1.23
C GLY A 638 -18.43 8.93 -2.54
N LEU A 639 -19.58 9.62 -2.53
CA LEU A 639 -20.12 10.25 -3.74
C LEU A 639 -19.22 11.36 -4.29
N GLN A 640 -18.62 12.16 -3.42
CA GLN A 640 -17.78 13.28 -3.84
C GLN A 640 -16.46 12.79 -4.44
N GLU A 641 -15.82 11.81 -3.80
CA GLU A 641 -14.59 11.19 -4.31
C GLU A 641 -14.82 10.58 -5.71
N ARG A 642 -15.96 9.90 -5.90
CA ARG A 642 -16.35 9.37 -7.22
C ARG A 642 -16.52 10.45 -8.27
N LYS A 643 -17.19 11.57 -7.94
CA LYS A 643 -17.36 12.70 -8.86
C LYS A 643 -16.01 13.31 -9.25
N ASN A 644 -15.13 13.50 -8.28
CA ASN A 644 -13.78 14.02 -8.53
C ASN A 644 -12.98 13.07 -9.42
N PHE A 645 -12.99 11.77 -9.12
CA PHE A 645 -12.30 10.77 -9.92
C PHE A 645 -12.79 10.74 -11.37
N ILE A 646 -14.12 10.82 -11.58
CA ILE A 646 -14.70 10.87 -12.95
C ILE A 646 -14.31 12.16 -13.66
N ALA A 647 -14.32 13.30 -12.98
CA ALA A 647 -13.90 14.59 -13.55
C ALA A 647 -12.43 14.57 -13.99
N GLU A 648 -11.55 13.99 -13.18
CA GLU A 648 -10.11 13.92 -13.45
C GLU A 648 -9.72 12.89 -14.52
N ASN A 649 -10.40 11.76 -14.54
CA ASN A 649 -10.01 10.60 -15.36
C ASN A 649 -10.98 10.29 -16.51
N GLY A 650 -12.20 10.84 -16.51
CA GLY A 650 -13.25 10.47 -17.45
C GLY A 650 -12.86 10.71 -18.93
N SER A 651 -12.08 11.75 -19.20
CA SER A 651 -11.59 12.04 -20.55
C SER A 651 -10.76 10.90 -21.17
N ARG A 652 -10.07 10.12 -20.35
CA ARG A 652 -9.25 8.97 -20.81
C ARG A 652 -10.09 7.78 -21.29
N TYR A 653 -11.36 7.74 -20.90
CA TYR A 653 -12.28 6.64 -21.16
C TYR A 653 -13.43 7.03 -22.09
N LEU A 654 -13.41 8.25 -22.66
CA LEU A 654 -14.47 8.74 -23.57
C LEU A 654 -14.66 7.83 -24.79
N GLU A 655 -13.58 7.25 -25.32
CA GLU A 655 -13.66 6.33 -26.47
C GLU A 655 -14.32 4.99 -26.12
N LEU A 656 -14.38 4.64 -24.83
CA LEU A 656 -15.04 3.42 -24.31
C LEU A 656 -16.47 3.70 -23.83
N ALA A 657 -16.87 4.98 -23.76
CA ALA A 657 -18.21 5.36 -23.36
C ALA A 657 -19.18 5.12 -24.52
N ASP A 658 -20.27 4.39 -24.25
CA ASP A 658 -21.37 4.28 -25.17
C ASP A 658 -22.16 5.60 -25.17
N ILE A 659 -22.01 6.38 -26.24
CA ILE A 659 -22.64 7.70 -26.40
C ILE A 659 -23.97 7.58 -27.17
N SER A 660 -24.44 6.36 -27.46
CA SER A 660 -25.66 6.10 -28.22
C SER A 660 -26.94 6.27 -27.41
#